data_6e745881717c092e1367fea690fbc209
#
_entry.id   6e745881717c092e1367fea690fbc209
#
_cell.length_a   1.000
_cell.length_b   1.000
_cell.length_c   1.000
_cell.angle_alpha   90.00
_cell.angle_beta   90.00
_cell.angle_gamma   90.00
#
_symmetry.space_group_name_H-M   'P 1'
#
loop_
_entity.id
_entity.type
_entity.pdbx_description
1 polymer ?
#
loop_
_entity_poly.entity_id
_entity_poly.type
_entity_poly.pdbx_seq_one_letter_code
_entity_poly.pdbx_strand_id
1 'polypeptide(L)'
;MKSQFGIFTTDTHLVVRTWDAWLERVTSRSAADICGRRLIEIFPEIERRGLVAPFHRALQEGAVELLAPALHGYLIACPPQIDTSRFRQMQQRAVIAPLRDGSAIVGLVVTIEDVTARREDEMEGAKSLASEDWVKRRQQVERILAEPAETPVTELINRLRKEHRNTSVLNSVLQLLASGVWEALEPVVGLTGDNDAEVRMYAALTLGDMKDRRAIPALLRLLGDADINVRYHAIEALSKLTAPEAVDALADIAESGEFFLAFPALEALAAIGEPRVATRLLRLLDNEMLRAAAIGALSQLGDHATVAPLVSMMDRPYLAAIVAEALTTLHQRYEDQFREGQYVADLAAQHISKDGIRNLLDSLNTTTGKTLRMVVRVLGWIGDESVMEGLTRLLGSSSLRSEVVETLIRHGARVTPLLCGQLESEDLEIRRAAVAALGRIGDTECVPALIRTLRDPELTVDVAGALARIGDARAYEPLLALLAHDRAAVRQAAIGALNSLGHPRMLEDVQRLLKDASPQTRESAVRIAGYFGYAESADLLLDRLHDASEKVRRAAVESLANLQDHRVFTALITAIHDESPRIRMAAAQSLGQLENVAAVLELVHALEDSDAWVRYYAARALAQIRSPESMDALAAALREDNATQVRIAAADALGAIGGRRAVSILAPFVDFADRDLARAALMALGVVGHPDALHPIRSALRSNDDSRRLDAVRAIAARRDAEAAEALQWTAAADSNESIVEAAIEELARMATPESIAALLRLSADRRLREKAIMQLSRLGPAHLAHVAAGLSSPQLETRRSAVEALGRMKHPEASEILTRALDDDRPEVRLTALLAIRRLGSLASERKLLQIAHNDPDPGVRAAAEQALQR
;
A
#
# COMPACT_ATOMS: atom_id res chain seq x y z
N MET A 1 -32.59 44.42 3.49
CA MET A 1 -31.23 43.81 3.50
C MET A 1 -30.94 43.31 2.09
N LYS A 2 -29.90 43.83 1.41
CA LYS A 2 -29.51 43.28 0.10
C LYS A 2 -28.84 41.91 0.40
N SER A 3 -29.23 40.87 -0.33
CA SER A 3 -28.61 39.53 -0.21
C SER A 3 -27.08 39.63 -0.26
N GLN A 4 -26.40 39.07 0.75
CA GLN A 4 -24.94 39.02 0.85
C GLN A 4 -24.41 37.68 0.32
N PHE A 5 -25.23 36.92 -0.38
CA PHE A 5 -24.82 35.63 -0.96
C PHE A 5 -25.36 35.48 -2.37
N GLY A 6 -24.63 34.70 -3.16
CA GLY A 6 -24.98 34.31 -4.51
C GLY A 6 -25.09 32.81 -4.67
N ILE A 7 -25.85 32.38 -5.67
CA ILE A 7 -26.05 30.96 -5.98
C ILE A 7 -25.87 30.73 -7.47
N PHE A 8 -25.15 29.65 -7.80
CA PHE A 8 -25.11 29.11 -9.15
C PHE A 8 -25.22 27.59 -9.16
N THR A 9 -25.60 27.03 -10.28
CA THR A 9 -25.67 25.57 -10.47
C THR A 9 -24.84 25.15 -11.66
N THR A 10 -24.33 23.91 -11.60
CA THR A 10 -23.63 23.28 -12.72
C THR A 10 -24.27 21.94 -13.04
N ASP A 11 -23.95 21.40 -14.22
CA ASP A 11 -24.16 19.99 -14.51
C ASP A 11 -22.99 19.13 -13.99
N THR A 12 -23.02 17.83 -14.31
CA THR A 12 -21.98 16.86 -13.91
C THR A 12 -20.61 17.09 -14.57
N HIS A 13 -20.55 17.90 -15.63
CA HIS A 13 -19.31 18.29 -16.31
C HIS A 13 -18.80 19.68 -15.87
N LEU A 14 -19.37 20.22 -14.78
CA LEU A 14 -19.10 21.56 -14.26
C LEU A 14 -19.42 22.67 -15.26
N VAL A 15 -20.37 22.45 -16.19
CA VAL A 15 -20.90 23.50 -17.05
C VAL A 15 -21.94 24.30 -16.27
N VAL A 16 -21.76 25.60 -16.16
CA VAL A 16 -22.67 26.46 -15.39
C VAL A 16 -24.05 26.51 -16.06
N ARG A 17 -25.09 26.25 -15.27
CA ARG A 17 -26.49 26.21 -15.73
C ARG A 17 -27.30 27.43 -15.28
N THR A 18 -27.04 27.90 -14.07
CA THR A 18 -27.65 29.13 -13.55
C THR A 18 -26.58 30.02 -12.92
N TRP A 19 -26.83 31.33 -12.97
CA TRP A 19 -25.94 32.34 -12.42
C TRP A 19 -26.81 33.52 -11.94
N ASP A 20 -26.81 33.79 -10.64
CA ASP A 20 -27.75 34.75 -10.06
C ASP A 20 -27.29 36.20 -10.18
N ALA A 21 -28.23 37.13 -9.98
CA ALA A 21 -27.98 38.57 -10.11
C ALA A 21 -26.98 39.15 -9.09
N TRP A 22 -26.74 38.49 -7.95
CA TRP A 22 -25.72 38.90 -7.00
C TRP A 22 -24.34 38.59 -7.56
N LEU A 23 -24.15 37.38 -8.09
CA LEU A 23 -22.91 36.96 -8.75
C LEU A 23 -22.61 37.81 -9.99
N GLU A 24 -23.60 38.16 -10.78
CA GLU A 24 -23.40 39.10 -11.90
C GLU A 24 -22.76 40.42 -11.44
N ARG A 25 -23.31 40.98 -10.35
CA ARG A 25 -22.80 42.25 -9.82
C ARG A 25 -21.39 42.16 -9.27
N VAL A 26 -21.08 41.12 -8.45
CA VAL A 26 -19.79 41.04 -7.76
C VAL A 26 -18.66 40.59 -8.68
N THR A 27 -18.99 39.79 -9.73
CA THR A 27 -17.99 39.33 -10.70
C THR A 27 -17.91 40.21 -11.94
N SER A 28 -18.85 41.13 -12.11
CA SER A 28 -19.03 41.95 -13.33
C SER A 28 -19.19 41.11 -14.62
N ARG A 29 -19.81 39.94 -14.50
CA ARG A 29 -20.06 39.02 -15.64
C ARG A 29 -21.52 38.61 -15.67
N SER A 30 -22.15 38.76 -16.86
CA SER A 30 -23.56 38.43 -17.00
C SER A 30 -23.82 36.92 -17.04
N ALA A 31 -25.03 36.50 -16.66
CA ALA A 31 -25.45 35.10 -16.80
C ALA A 31 -25.36 34.63 -18.26
N ALA A 32 -25.55 35.51 -19.23
CA ALA A 32 -25.45 35.19 -20.67
C ALA A 32 -24.00 34.83 -21.07
N ASP A 33 -23.01 35.42 -20.44
CA ASP A 33 -21.59 35.16 -20.70
C ASP A 33 -21.04 33.89 -19.98
N ILE A 34 -21.73 33.47 -18.93
CA ILE A 34 -21.29 32.42 -18.01
C ILE A 34 -22.01 31.09 -18.27
N CYS A 35 -23.37 31.12 -18.43
CA CYS A 35 -24.14 29.91 -18.60
C CYS A 35 -23.77 29.17 -19.90
N GLY A 36 -23.68 27.85 -19.82
CA GLY A 36 -23.28 27.00 -20.95
C GLY A 36 -21.75 26.81 -21.08
N ARG A 37 -20.94 27.45 -20.26
CA ARG A 37 -19.47 27.31 -20.26
C ARG A 37 -18.98 26.56 -19.00
N ARG A 38 -17.83 25.93 -19.11
CA ARG A 38 -17.26 25.22 -17.96
C ARG A 38 -16.70 26.18 -16.91
N LEU A 39 -17.01 25.92 -15.64
CA LEU A 39 -16.64 26.76 -14.51
C LEU A 39 -15.13 27.03 -14.46
N ILE A 40 -14.31 26.00 -14.71
CA ILE A 40 -12.83 26.10 -14.68
C ILE A 40 -12.27 26.88 -15.87
N GLU A 41 -12.97 26.95 -16.99
CA GLU A 41 -12.56 27.78 -18.14
C GLU A 41 -12.85 29.26 -17.89
N ILE A 42 -13.91 29.54 -17.12
CA ILE A 42 -14.32 30.91 -16.79
C ILE A 42 -13.48 31.45 -15.63
N PHE A 43 -13.18 30.57 -14.65
CA PHE A 43 -12.43 30.88 -13.42
C PHE A 43 -11.26 29.90 -13.26
N PRO A 44 -10.19 30.04 -14.07
CA PRO A 44 -9.05 29.11 -14.04
C PRO A 44 -8.26 29.14 -12.73
N GLU A 45 -8.48 30.14 -11.88
CA GLU A 45 -7.93 30.20 -10.54
C GLU A 45 -8.44 29.09 -9.63
N ILE A 46 -9.62 28.54 -9.87
CA ILE A 46 -10.17 27.41 -9.11
C ILE A 46 -9.25 26.19 -9.26
N GLU A 47 -8.79 25.90 -10.49
CA GLU A 47 -7.88 24.79 -10.78
C GLU A 47 -6.47 25.09 -10.25
N ARG A 48 -5.93 26.27 -10.54
CA ARG A 48 -4.57 26.66 -10.08
C ARG A 48 -4.41 26.64 -8.56
N ARG A 49 -5.49 26.82 -7.82
CA ARG A 49 -5.51 26.81 -6.35
C ARG A 49 -5.91 25.46 -5.75
N GLY A 50 -6.06 24.42 -6.58
CA GLY A 50 -6.41 23.08 -6.13
C GLY A 50 -7.85 22.93 -5.61
N LEU A 51 -8.76 23.88 -5.92
CA LEU A 51 -10.13 23.91 -5.43
C LEU A 51 -11.11 23.07 -6.29
N VAL A 52 -10.62 22.30 -7.25
CA VAL A 52 -11.45 21.39 -8.08
C VAL A 52 -11.85 20.13 -7.32
N ALA A 53 -11.01 19.65 -6.42
CA ALA A 53 -11.24 18.40 -5.68
C ALA A 53 -12.58 18.39 -4.89
N PRO A 54 -13.00 19.47 -4.17
CA PRO A 54 -14.32 19.56 -3.54
C PRO A 54 -15.48 19.36 -4.51
N PHE A 55 -15.39 19.87 -5.73
CA PHE A 55 -16.44 19.68 -6.75
C PHE A 55 -16.54 18.22 -7.17
N HIS A 56 -15.41 17.54 -7.34
CA HIS A 56 -15.38 16.14 -7.71
C HIS A 56 -15.95 15.25 -6.60
N ARG A 57 -15.60 15.50 -5.31
CA ARG A 57 -16.19 14.74 -4.20
C ARG A 57 -17.70 14.94 -4.11
N ALA A 58 -18.18 16.18 -4.29
CA ALA A 58 -19.60 16.44 -4.30
C ALA A 58 -20.35 15.72 -5.44
N LEU A 59 -19.73 15.57 -6.62
CA LEU A 59 -20.31 14.85 -7.77
C LEU A 59 -20.22 13.32 -7.63
N GLN A 60 -19.10 12.82 -7.13
CA GLN A 60 -18.81 11.37 -7.11
C GLN A 60 -19.30 10.68 -5.85
N GLU A 61 -19.13 11.34 -4.69
CA GLU A 61 -19.45 10.79 -3.37
C GLU A 61 -20.78 11.33 -2.82
N GLY A 62 -21.34 12.37 -3.46
CA GLY A 62 -22.55 13.04 -2.99
C GLY A 62 -22.33 13.85 -1.71
N ALA A 63 -21.08 14.19 -1.39
CA ALA A 63 -20.70 14.95 -0.21
C ALA A 63 -21.10 16.43 -0.33
N VAL A 64 -21.42 17.06 0.80
CA VAL A 64 -21.54 18.52 0.89
C VAL A 64 -20.22 19.08 1.36
N GLU A 65 -19.59 19.93 0.55
CA GLU A 65 -18.29 20.51 0.80
C GLU A 65 -18.42 21.96 1.25
N LEU A 66 -17.71 22.31 2.33
CA LEU A 66 -17.63 23.65 2.87
C LEU A 66 -16.24 24.25 2.64
N LEU A 67 -16.16 25.32 1.88
CA LEU A 67 -14.94 26.10 1.70
C LEU A 67 -14.92 27.27 2.70
N ALA A 68 -14.12 27.09 3.75
CA ALA A 68 -13.96 28.09 4.79
C ALA A 68 -13.02 29.23 4.32
N PRO A 69 -13.40 30.51 4.51
CA PRO A 69 -12.58 31.65 4.07
C PRO A 69 -11.21 31.71 4.76
N ALA A 70 -11.09 31.15 5.95
CA ALA A 70 -9.82 31.10 6.69
C ALA A 70 -8.75 30.25 6.01
N LEU A 71 -9.18 29.18 5.32
CA LEU A 71 -8.29 28.23 4.63
C LEU A 71 -8.16 28.54 3.13
N HIS A 72 -9.27 28.96 2.52
CA HIS A 72 -9.38 29.06 1.07
C HIS A 72 -9.48 30.51 0.58
N GLY A 73 -9.76 31.49 1.46
CA GLY A 73 -9.92 32.90 1.14
C GLY A 73 -11.17 33.16 0.30
N TYR A 74 -11.16 32.73 -0.95
CA TYR A 74 -12.29 32.89 -1.91
C TYR A 74 -12.37 31.70 -2.87
N LEU A 75 -13.54 31.44 -3.42
CA LEU A 75 -13.75 30.48 -4.51
C LEU A 75 -13.58 31.17 -5.87
N ILE A 76 -14.24 32.31 -6.06
CA ILE A 76 -14.22 33.11 -7.29
C ILE A 76 -13.60 34.47 -6.96
N ALA A 77 -12.57 34.86 -7.72
CA ALA A 77 -11.87 36.13 -7.51
C ALA A 77 -12.79 37.30 -7.88
N CYS A 78 -13.17 38.08 -6.89
CA CYS A 78 -13.93 39.33 -7.05
C CYS A 78 -13.52 40.36 -6.00
N PRO A 79 -13.67 41.67 -6.29
CA PRO A 79 -13.30 42.70 -5.36
C PRO A 79 -14.19 42.68 -4.11
N PRO A 80 -13.67 43.11 -2.94
CA PRO A 80 -14.49 43.29 -1.74
C PRO A 80 -15.64 44.25 -1.98
N GLN A 81 -16.79 43.99 -1.34
CA GLN A 81 -17.94 44.88 -1.43
C GLN A 81 -17.94 45.95 -0.35
N ILE A 82 -16.95 45.98 0.52
CA ILE A 82 -16.68 46.99 1.54
C ILE A 82 -15.32 47.62 1.26
N ASP A 83 -15.13 48.83 1.76
CA ASP A 83 -13.82 49.49 1.74
C ASP A 83 -12.89 48.86 2.79
N THR A 84 -11.90 48.14 2.30
CA THR A 84 -10.95 47.38 3.12
C THR A 84 -9.52 47.55 2.60
N SER A 85 -8.59 47.90 3.48
CA SER A 85 -7.16 47.98 3.14
C SER A 85 -6.44 46.62 3.27
N ARG A 86 -7.13 45.60 3.85
CA ARG A 86 -6.52 44.31 4.24
C ARG A 86 -6.74 43.20 3.20
N PHE A 87 -7.88 43.22 2.54
CA PHE A 87 -8.22 42.18 1.60
C PHE A 87 -8.26 42.70 0.16
N ARG A 88 -7.44 42.15 -0.71
CA ARG A 88 -7.49 42.45 -2.16
C ARG A 88 -8.62 41.73 -2.89
N GLN A 89 -9.14 40.66 -2.31
CA GLN A 89 -10.23 39.86 -2.83
C GLN A 89 -11.29 39.66 -1.75
N MET A 90 -12.56 39.61 -2.14
CA MET A 90 -13.68 39.27 -1.27
C MET A 90 -13.42 37.98 -0.54
N GLN A 91 -13.58 37.97 0.78
CA GLN A 91 -13.48 36.75 1.58
C GLN A 91 -14.80 35.99 1.48
N GLN A 92 -14.74 34.74 1.02
CA GLN A 92 -15.92 33.97 0.68
C GLN A 92 -16.03 32.71 1.52
N ARG A 93 -17.22 32.48 2.04
CA ARG A 93 -17.64 31.18 2.53
C ARG A 93 -18.46 30.53 1.42
N ALA A 94 -18.02 29.37 0.90
CA ALA A 94 -18.75 28.68 -0.15
C ALA A 94 -19.19 27.28 0.31
N VAL A 95 -20.41 26.89 -0.10
CA VAL A 95 -20.92 25.53 0.10
C VAL A 95 -21.18 24.94 -1.29
N ILE A 96 -20.64 23.74 -1.53
CA ILE A 96 -20.82 22.97 -2.75
C ILE A 96 -21.63 21.74 -2.37
N ALA A 97 -22.84 21.62 -2.90
CA ALA A 97 -23.75 20.51 -2.60
C ALA A 97 -24.23 19.82 -3.88
N PRO A 98 -24.46 18.50 -3.85
CA PRO A 98 -24.98 17.78 -5.01
C PRO A 98 -26.43 18.19 -5.31
N LEU A 99 -26.69 18.49 -6.57
CA LEU A 99 -28.05 18.67 -7.08
C LEU A 99 -28.56 17.30 -7.55
N ARG A 100 -29.71 16.87 -6.99
CA ARG A 100 -30.24 15.53 -7.23
C ARG A 100 -31.56 15.58 -7.96
N ASP A 101 -31.76 14.61 -8.86
CA ASP A 101 -33.05 14.27 -9.43
C ASP A 101 -33.32 12.79 -9.09
N GLY A 102 -34.21 12.56 -8.14
CA GLY A 102 -34.37 11.25 -7.50
C GLY A 102 -33.09 10.82 -6.78
N SER A 103 -32.55 9.65 -7.11
CA SER A 103 -31.29 9.13 -6.56
C SER A 103 -30.05 9.58 -7.36
N ALA A 104 -30.21 10.11 -8.56
CA ALA A 104 -29.10 10.51 -9.42
C ALA A 104 -28.60 11.92 -9.11
N ILE A 105 -27.28 12.10 -9.11
CA ILE A 105 -26.67 13.43 -9.05
C ILE A 105 -26.63 13.98 -10.48
N VAL A 106 -27.38 15.06 -10.72
CA VAL A 106 -27.49 15.70 -12.04
C VAL A 106 -26.63 16.96 -12.17
N GLY A 107 -25.98 17.37 -11.09
CA GLY A 107 -25.10 18.53 -11.06
C GLY A 107 -24.79 18.98 -9.65
N LEU A 108 -24.38 20.24 -9.50
CA LEU A 108 -24.08 20.85 -8.21
C LEU A 108 -24.85 22.16 -8.04
N VAL A 109 -25.18 22.45 -6.79
CA VAL A 109 -25.58 23.80 -6.35
C VAL A 109 -24.44 24.37 -5.51
N VAL A 110 -24.00 25.58 -5.81
CA VAL A 110 -22.93 26.26 -5.11
C VAL A 110 -23.48 27.59 -4.58
N THR A 111 -23.32 27.78 -3.27
CA THR A 111 -23.66 29.07 -2.61
C THR A 111 -22.38 29.76 -2.21
N ILE A 112 -22.30 31.07 -2.41
CA ILE A 112 -21.16 31.89 -2.01
C ILE A 112 -21.68 33.04 -1.15
N GLU A 113 -21.15 33.15 0.06
CA GLU A 113 -21.46 34.19 1.03
C GLU A 113 -20.27 35.15 1.15
N ASP A 114 -20.54 36.47 1.07
CA ASP A 114 -19.51 37.48 1.38
C ASP A 114 -19.37 37.65 2.89
N VAL A 115 -18.25 37.26 3.42
CA VAL A 115 -17.90 37.36 4.84
C VAL A 115 -16.75 38.34 5.09
N THR A 116 -16.45 39.22 4.13
CA THR A 116 -15.30 40.15 4.19
C THR A 116 -15.40 41.10 5.40
N ALA A 117 -16.58 41.69 5.67
CA ALA A 117 -16.80 42.56 6.81
C ALA A 117 -16.55 41.81 8.12
N ARG A 118 -17.13 40.61 8.26
CA ARG A 118 -16.95 39.78 9.44
C ARG A 118 -15.50 39.41 9.65
N ARG A 119 -14.78 39.08 8.59
CA ARG A 119 -13.33 38.77 8.64
C ARG A 119 -12.48 39.99 9.00
N GLU A 120 -12.89 41.19 8.60
CA GLU A 120 -12.18 42.41 8.96
C GLU A 120 -12.36 42.72 10.44
N ASP A 121 -13.60 42.62 10.98
CA ASP A 121 -13.92 42.76 12.40
C ASP A 121 -13.16 41.73 13.25
N GLU A 122 -13.09 40.48 12.80
CA GLU A 122 -12.34 39.39 13.42
C GLU A 122 -10.82 39.72 13.51
N MET A 123 -10.29 40.51 12.60
CA MET A 123 -8.87 40.90 12.57
C MET A 123 -8.53 42.18 13.36
N GLU A 124 -9.50 42.98 13.74
CA GLU A 124 -9.27 44.24 14.45
C GLU A 124 -9.12 44.13 15.96
N GLY A 125 -9.63 43.05 16.57
CA GLY A 125 -9.86 42.99 18.01
C GLY A 125 -8.91 42.16 18.84
N ALA A 126 -7.55 42.12 18.66
CA ALA A 126 -6.88 41.16 19.47
C ALA A 126 -5.44 41.34 19.94
N LYS A 127 -5.26 41.43 21.26
CA LYS A 127 -3.98 41.31 21.96
C LYS A 127 -3.88 40.15 22.96
N SER A 128 -4.74 39.14 22.92
CA SER A 128 -4.74 38.01 23.90
C SER A 128 -5.43 36.78 23.34
N LEU A 129 -5.53 35.69 24.12
CA LEU A 129 -6.38 34.49 23.83
C LEU A 129 -7.84 34.89 23.60
N ALA A 130 -8.29 36.07 24.02
CA ALA A 130 -9.60 36.64 23.75
C ALA A 130 -9.74 37.23 22.34
N SER A 131 -8.71 37.16 21.51
CA SER A 131 -8.79 37.63 20.14
C SER A 131 -9.77 36.81 19.32
N GLU A 132 -10.68 37.47 18.60
CA GLU A 132 -11.57 36.83 17.64
C GLU A 132 -10.83 36.34 16.39
N ASP A 133 -9.61 36.77 16.14
CA ASP A 133 -8.77 36.28 15.05
C ASP A 133 -8.11 34.95 15.38
N TRP A 134 -8.54 33.90 14.67
CA TRP A 134 -8.05 32.55 14.89
C TRP A 134 -6.53 32.39 14.61
N VAL A 135 -5.96 33.13 13.64
CA VAL A 135 -4.52 33.05 13.34
C VAL A 135 -3.72 33.58 14.51
N LYS A 136 -4.12 34.72 15.09
CA LYS A 136 -3.45 35.30 16.26
C LYS A 136 -3.65 34.42 17.50
N ARG A 137 -4.85 33.83 17.69
CA ARG A 137 -5.07 32.86 18.76
C ARG A 137 -4.20 31.63 18.60
N ARG A 138 -4.11 31.09 17.39
CA ARG A 138 -3.25 29.94 17.08
C ARG A 138 -1.77 30.26 17.34
N GLN A 139 -1.28 31.37 16.85
CA GLN A 139 0.10 31.84 17.12
C GLN A 139 0.33 32.01 18.63
N GLN A 140 -0.66 32.55 19.36
CA GLN A 140 -0.57 32.71 20.80
C GLN A 140 -0.57 31.36 21.53
N VAL A 141 -1.40 30.40 21.10
CA VAL A 141 -1.39 29.04 21.62
C VAL A 141 -0.05 28.37 21.34
N GLU A 142 0.48 28.46 20.11
CA GLU A 142 1.78 27.92 19.73
C GLU A 142 2.91 28.56 20.55
N ARG A 143 2.85 29.87 20.80
CA ARG A 143 3.81 30.58 21.65
C ARG A 143 3.77 30.12 23.10
N ILE A 144 2.57 29.98 23.68
CA ILE A 144 2.40 29.51 25.05
C ILE A 144 2.89 28.05 25.18
N LEU A 145 2.66 27.22 24.17
CA LEU A 145 3.18 25.85 24.15
C LEU A 145 4.70 25.77 24.01
N ALA A 146 5.33 26.75 23.34
CA ALA A 146 6.79 26.86 23.21
C ALA A 146 7.47 27.37 24.48
N GLU A 147 6.80 28.27 25.25
CA GLU A 147 7.30 28.87 26.49
C GLU A 147 6.29 28.70 27.64
N PRO A 148 6.14 27.50 28.20
CA PRO A 148 5.05 27.16 29.13
C PRO A 148 5.07 27.86 30.48
N ALA A 149 6.22 28.47 30.86
CA ALA A 149 6.39 29.03 32.19
C ALA A 149 5.58 30.34 32.46
N GLU A 150 5.01 30.96 31.44
CA GLU A 150 4.36 32.25 31.54
C GLU A 150 2.84 32.22 31.80
N THR A 151 2.17 31.07 31.67
CA THR A 151 0.69 30.99 31.82
C THR A 151 0.28 29.96 32.87
N PRO A 152 -0.10 30.40 34.09
CA PRO A 152 -0.54 29.47 35.15
C PRO A 152 -1.84 28.73 34.76
N VAL A 153 -1.94 27.41 34.99
CA VAL A 153 -3.14 26.58 34.82
C VAL A 153 -4.36 27.22 35.49
N THR A 154 -4.18 27.86 36.67
CA THR A 154 -5.23 28.57 37.41
C THR A 154 -5.87 29.70 36.57
N GLU A 155 -5.09 30.40 35.74
CA GLU A 155 -5.63 31.44 34.85
C GLU A 155 -6.49 30.81 33.72
N LEU A 156 -6.03 29.70 33.14
CA LEU A 156 -6.82 28.98 32.12
C LEU A 156 -8.12 28.46 32.68
N ILE A 157 -8.12 27.92 33.91
CA ILE A 157 -9.31 27.44 34.60
C ILE A 157 -10.29 28.60 34.88
N ASN A 158 -9.77 29.75 35.34
CA ASN A 158 -10.63 30.92 35.59
C ASN A 158 -11.24 31.45 34.28
N ARG A 159 -10.51 31.43 33.19
CA ARG A 159 -11.04 31.79 31.87
C ARG A 159 -12.12 30.82 31.40
N LEU A 160 -11.90 29.52 31.55
CA LEU A 160 -12.91 28.52 31.26
C LEU A 160 -14.22 28.80 31.99
N ARG A 161 -14.16 29.08 33.30
CA ARG A 161 -15.34 29.41 34.08
C ARG A 161 -16.05 30.70 33.67
N LYS A 162 -15.31 31.74 33.29
CA LYS A 162 -15.88 33.07 33.03
C LYS A 162 -16.23 33.32 31.60
N GLU A 163 -15.50 32.70 30.68
CA GLU A 163 -15.53 33.01 29.25
C GLU A 163 -15.96 31.81 28.37
N HIS A 164 -16.46 30.71 28.94
CA HIS A 164 -16.86 29.50 28.21
C HIS A 164 -17.91 29.75 27.12
N ARG A 165 -18.71 30.79 27.23
CA ARG A 165 -19.68 31.22 26.21
C ARG A 165 -19.02 31.87 24.99
N ASN A 166 -17.77 32.29 25.11
CA ASN A 166 -16.98 32.78 23.98
C ASN A 166 -16.25 31.60 23.33
N THR A 167 -16.83 31.05 22.28
CA THR A 167 -16.31 29.85 21.60
C THR A 167 -14.86 29.99 21.12
N SER A 168 -14.43 31.20 20.84
CA SER A 168 -13.09 31.51 20.40
C SER A 168 -12.04 31.35 21.49
N VAL A 169 -12.35 31.84 22.69
CA VAL A 169 -11.51 31.70 23.89
C VAL A 169 -11.55 30.26 24.38
N LEU A 170 -12.75 29.69 24.42
CA LEU A 170 -13.01 28.33 24.88
C LEU A 170 -12.11 27.31 24.17
N ASN A 171 -12.12 27.26 22.83
CA ASN A 171 -11.32 26.29 22.07
C ASN A 171 -9.83 26.41 22.37
N SER A 172 -9.33 27.64 22.52
CA SER A 172 -7.92 27.87 22.84
C SER A 172 -7.56 27.40 24.25
N VAL A 173 -8.45 27.65 25.23
CA VAL A 173 -8.25 27.22 26.62
C VAL A 173 -8.32 25.69 26.73
N LEU A 174 -9.27 25.04 26.09
CA LEU A 174 -9.40 23.57 26.08
C LEU A 174 -8.16 22.93 25.46
N GLN A 175 -7.69 23.46 24.30
CA GLN A 175 -6.49 22.96 23.64
C GLN A 175 -5.24 23.10 24.53
N LEU A 176 -5.08 24.22 25.21
CA LEU A 176 -3.96 24.46 26.12
C LEU A 176 -4.01 23.53 27.34
N LEU A 177 -5.17 23.37 27.96
CA LEU A 177 -5.34 22.46 29.09
C LEU A 177 -5.08 20.99 28.69
N ALA A 178 -5.50 20.58 27.49
CA ALA A 178 -5.32 19.22 26.99
C ALA A 178 -3.90 18.92 26.46
N SER A 179 -3.05 19.95 26.30
CA SER A 179 -1.73 19.83 25.65
C SER A 179 -0.71 18.94 26.39
N GLY A 180 -0.94 18.66 27.69
CA GLY A 180 0.01 17.93 28.54
C GLY A 180 1.28 18.69 28.94
N VAL A 181 1.38 19.97 28.57
CA VAL A 181 2.54 20.82 28.90
C VAL A 181 2.59 21.18 30.38
N TRP A 182 1.43 21.19 31.05
CA TRP A 182 1.30 21.48 32.48
C TRP A 182 0.61 20.34 33.22
N GLU A 183 0.80 20.26 34.52
CA GLU A 183 -0.01 19.38 35.39
C GLU A 183 -1.41 19.98 35.62
N ALA A 184 -2.24 19.94 34.56
CA ALA A 184 -3.59 20.50 34.59
C ALA A 184 -4.67 19.48 35.01
N LEU A 185 -4.32 18.23 35.22
CA LEU A 185 -5.30 17.14 35.45
C LEU A 185 -6.16 17.42 36.70
N GLU A 186 -5.54 17.58 37.87
CA GLU A 186 -6.28 17.81 39.11
C GLU A 186 -7.14 19.08 39.09
N PRO A 187 -6.65 20.24 38.58
CA PRO A 187 -7.50 21.42 38.40
C PRO A 187 -8.71 21.19 37.48
N VAL A 188 -8.52 20.43 36.36
CA VAL A 188 -9.63 20.12 35.44
C VAL A 188 -10.61 19.11 36.09
N VAL A 189 -10.08 18.09 36.80
CA VAL A 189 -10.92 17.19 37.61
C VAL A 189 -11.77 17.97 38.62
N GLY A 190 -11.23 19.01 39.26
CA GLY A 190 -11.98 19.90 40.14
C GLY A 190 -13.16 20.60 39.48
N LEU A 191 -13.12 20.84 38.16
CA LEU A 191 -14.24 21.43 37.39
C LEU A 191 -15.40 20.46 37.15
N THR A 192 -15.20 19.15 37.31
CA THR A 192 -16.28 18.15 37.17
C THR A 192 -17.36 18.31 38.26
N GLY A 193 -17.08 19.05 39.35
CA GLY A 193 -18.03 19.39 40.40
C GLY A 193 -18.53 20.84 40.35
N ASP A 194 -18.31 21.55 39.24
CA ASP A 194 -18.73 22.94 39.10
C ASP A 194 -20.26 23.06 39.06
N ASN A 195 -20.80 24.20 39.56
CA ASN A 195 -22.25 24.44 39.58
C ASN A 195 -22.84 24.59 38.16
N ASP A 196 -22.01 25.10 37.21
CA ASP A 196 -22.42 25.29 35.82
C ASP A 196 -22.25 23.99 35.02
N ALA A 197 -23.34 23.51 34.43
CA ALA A 197 -23.32 22.29 33.62
C ALA A 197 -22.41 22.42 32.38
N GLU A 198 -22.35 23.59 31.75
CA GLU A 198 -21.45 23.82 30.60
C GLU A 198 -20.01 23.67 31.03
N VAL A 199 -19.60 24.16 32.20
CA VAL A 199 -18.22 24.00 32.73
C VAL A 199 -17.93 22.52 33.01
N ARG A 200 -18.87 21.77 33.61
CA ARG A 200 -18.68 20.33 33.81
C ARG A 200 -18.55 19.57 32.49
N MET A 201 -19.36 19.94 31.49
CA MET A 201 -19.29 19.37 30.14
C MET A 201 -17.92 19.60 29.50
N TYR A 202 -17.41 20.83 29.55
CA TYR A 202 -16.07 21.14 29.00
C TYR A 202 -14.95 20.49 29.80
N ALA A 203 -15.12 20.30 31.10
CA ALA A 203 -14.20 19.51 31.92
C ALA A 203 -14.13 18.06 31.43
N ALA A 204 -15.28 17.42 31.19
CA ALA A 204 -15.35 16.06 30.65
C ALA A 204 -14.65 15.95 29.30
N LEU A 205 -14.93 16.87 28.38
CA LEU A 205 -14.29 16.93 27.03
C LEU A 205 -12.77 17.03 27.14
N THR A 206 -12.28 17.98 27.98
CA THR A 206 -10.86 18.22 28.19
C THR A 206 -10.15 16.98 28.77
N LEU A 207 -10.78 16.33 29.79
CA LEU A 207 -10.24 15.12 30.40
C LEU A 207 -10.10 13.97 29.40
N GLY A 208 -11.06 13.85 28.46
CA GLY A 208 -10.96 12.89 27.36
C GLY A 208 -9.79 13.19 26.41
N ASP A 209 -9.58 14.47 26.08
CA ASP A 209 -8.52 14.90 25.16
C ASP A 209 -7.11 14.85 25.80
N MET A 210 -7.01 14.97 27.13
CA MET A 210 -5.76 14.76 27.90
C MET A 210 -5.26 13.32 27.80
N LYS A 211 -6.11 12.34 27.55
CA LYS A 211 -5.79 10.92 27.49
C LYS A 211 -5.09 10.37 28.75
N ASP A 212 -5.33 10.99 29.90
CA ASP A 212 -4.78 10.56 31.20
C ASP A 212 -5.79 9.70 31.94
N ARG A 213 -5.46 8.44 32.17
CA ARG A 213 -6.35 7.46 32.83
C ARG A 213 -6.73 7.82 34.24
N ARG A 214 -5.97 8.69 34.93
CA ARG A 214 -6.30 9.19 36.27
C ARG A 214 -7.62 10.00 36.31
N ALA A 215 -8.09 10.46 35.12
CA ALA A 215 -9.40 11.13 34.97
C ALA A 215 -10.59 10.17 35.05
N ILE A 216 -10.41 8.86 34.83
CA ILE A 216 -11.51 7.88 34.75
C ILE A 216 -12.46 7.93 35.96
N PRO A 217 -12.00 7.95 37.21
CA PRO A 217 -12.93 8.01 38.35
C PRO A 217 -13.82 9.26 38.37
N ALA A 218 -13.34 10.41 37.89
CA ALA A 218 -14.12 11.62 37.79
C ALA A 218 -15.13 11.52 36.64
N LEU A 219 -14.75 11.00 35.51
CA LEU A 219 -15.64 10.79 34.36
C LEU A 219 -16.74 9.76 34.66
N LEU A 220 -16.44 8.70 35.40
CA LEU A 220 -17.44 7.72 35.85
C LEU A 220 -18.52 8.38 36.72
N ARG A 221 -18.16 9.33 37.61
CA ARG A 221 -19.15 10.08 38.37
C ARG A 221 -20.04 10.94 37.48
N LEU A 222 -19.50 11.53 36.41
CA LEU A 222 -20.23 12.36 35.46
C LEU A 222 -21.25 11.58 34.63
N LEU A 223 -21.14 10.24 34.52
CA LEU A 223 -22.18 9.41 33.90
C LEU A 223 -23.53 9.50 34.62
N GLY A 224 -23.53 9.89 35.91
CA GLY A 224 -24.71 10.15 36.70
C GLY A 224 -25.11 11.62 36.81
N ASP A 225 -24.56 12.52 36.05
CA ASP A 225 -24.87 13.95 36.07
C ASP A 225 -26.34 14.23 35.75
N ALA A 226 -26.88 15.29 36.33
CA ALA A 226 -28.25 15.71 36.07
C ALA A 226 -28.44 16.23 34.62
N ASP A 227 -27.40 16.83 34.04
CA ASP A 227 -27.42 17.36 32.68
C ASP A 227 -27.02 16.26 31.65
N ILE A 228 -27.85 16.11 30.63
CA ILE A 228 -27.68 15.07 29.61
C ILE A 228 -26.45 15.30 28.74
N ASN A 229 -26.03 16.56 28.48
CA ASN A 229 -24.86 16.87 27.70
C ASN A 229 -23.57 16.55 28.46
N VAL A 230 -23.59 16.77 29.79
CA VAL A 230 -22.47 16.36 30.66
C VAL A 230 -22.28 14.85 30.59
N ARG A 231 -23.39 14.09 30.73
CA ARG A 231 -23.34 12.61 30.58
C ARG A 231 -22.85 12.18 29.20
N TYR A 232 -23.30 12.82 28.12
CA TYR A 232 -22.88 12.56 26.76
C TYR A 232 -21.35 12.72 26.61
N HIS A 233 -20.80 13.87 27.04
CA HIS A 233 -19.37 14.11 26.93
C HIS A 233 -18.51 13.27 27.89
N ALA A 234 -19.08 12.84 29.01
CA ALA A 234 -18.43 11.86 29.87
C ALA A 234 -18.29 10.48 29.17
N ILE A 235 -19.34 10.05 28.44
CA ILE A 235 -19.29 8.83 27.62
C ILE A 235 -18.20 8.96 26.53
N GLU A 236 -18.18 10.07 25.79
CA GLU A 236 -17.18 10.33 24.76
C GLU A 236 -15.76 10.34 25.32
N ALA A 237 -15.54 10.98 26.46
CA ALA A 237 -14.25 11.04 27.14
C ALA A 237 -13.76 9.65 27.58
N LEU A 238 -14.64 8.83 28.17
CA LEU A 238 -14.32 7.45 28.56
C LEU A 238 -14.02 6.56 27.35
N SER A 239 -14.67 6.81 26.21
CA SER A 239 -14.36 6.17 24.93
C SER A 239 -12.93 6.53 24.46
N LYS A 240 -12.59 7.83 24.46
CA LYS A 240 -11.24 8.31 24.08
C LYS A 240 -10.12 7.75 24.98
N LEU A 241 -10.43 7.51 26.26
CA LEU A 241 -9.53 6.89 27.23
C LEU A 241 -9.48 5.38 27.13
N THR A 242 -10.33 4.77 26.29
CA THR A 242 -10.49 3.31 26.23
C THR A 242 -10.58 2.69 27.63
N ALA A 243 -11.55 3.17 28.43
CA ALA A 243 -11.66 2.87 29.87
C ALA A 243 -12.44 1.58 30.14
N PRO A 244 -11.82 0.40 30.40
CA PRO A 244 -12.54 -0.83 30.71
C PRO A 244 -13.36 -0.74 31.98
N GLU A 245 -12.98 0.17 32.89
CA GLU A 245 -13.68 0.44 34.16
C GLU A 245 -15.10 1.02 33.95
N ALA A 246 -15.35 1.60 32.77
CA ALA A 246 -16.63 2.22 32.40
C ALA A 246 -17.62 1.24 31.74
N VAL A 247 -17.17 0.03 31.36
CA VAL A 247 -17.94 -0.87 30.49
C VAL A 247 -19.30 -1.25 31.08
N ASP A 248 -19.38 -1.54 32.37
CA ASP A 248 -20.64 -1.92 32.99
C ASP A 248 -21.63 -0.72 33.09
N ALA A 249 -21.13 0.46 33.47
CA ALA A 249 -21.92 1.67 33.52
C ALA A 249 -22.41 2.12 32.12
N LEU A 250 -21.57 1.98 31.12
CA LEU A 250 -21.96 2.27 29.73
C LEU A 250 -22.99 1.26 29.22
N ALA A 251 -22.88 -0.01 29.59
CA ALA A 251 -23.87 -1.03 29.24
C ALA A 251 -25.22 -0.75 29.95
N ASP A 252 -25.21 -0.31 31.20
CA ASP A 252 -26.43 0.12 31.91
C ASP A 252 -27.11 1.30 31.20
N ILE A 253 -26.33 2.27 30.71
CA ILE A 253 -26.83 3.39 29.92
C ILE A 253 -27.42 2.91 28.59
N ALA A 254 -26.74 2.01 27.89
CA ALA A 254 -27.23 1.46 26.62
C ALA A 254 -28.57 0.70 26.81
N GLU A 255 -28.74 0.02 27.93
CA GLU A 255 -29.97 -0.71 28.29
C GLU A 255 -31.06 0.17 28.90
N SER A 256 -30.76 1.41 29.32
CA SER A 256 -31.69 2.29 30.10
C SER A 256 -32.92 2.76 29.35
N GLY A 257 -32.91 2.68 28.02
CA GLY A 257 -33.94 3.22 27.14
C GLY A 257 -33.84 4.74 26.88
N GLU A 258 -32.84 5.42 27.44
CA GLU A 258 -32.51 6.80 27.09
C GLU A 258 -31.79 6.85 25.73
N PHE A 259 -32.56 6.87 24.66
CA PHE A 259 -32.04 6.75 23.27
C PHE A 259 -30.89 7.71 23.00
N PHE A 260 -30.95 8.94 23.49
CA PHE A 260 -29.91 9.96 23.23
C PHE A 260 -28.54 9.58 23.81
N LEU A 261 -28.50 8.84 24.91
CA LEU A 261 -27.25 8.37 25.53
C LEU A 261 -26.91 6.92 25.16
N ALA A 262 -27.91 6.10 24.83
CA ALA A 262 -27.72 4.70 24.52
C ALA A 262 -26.86 4.53 23.24
N PHE A 263 -27.05 5.40 22.25
CA PHE A 263 -26.27 5.36 20.99
C PHE A 263 -24.77 5.63 21.21
N PRO A 264 -24.35 6.77 21.81
CA PRO A 264 -22.95 7.03 22.12
C PRO A 264 -22.36 6.02 23.13
N ALA A 265 -23.17 5.45 24.02
CA ALA A 265 -22.71 4.38 24.93
C ALA A 265 -22.33 3.11 24.15
N LEU A 266 -23.12 2.73 23.14
CA LEU A 266 -22.79 1.60 22.25
C LEU A 266 -21.51 1.85 21.43
N GLU A 267 -21.35 3.06 20.91
CA GLU A 267 -20.11 3.46 20.20
C GLU A 267 -18.90 3.43 21.15
N ALA A 268 -19.04 3.95 22.36
CA ALA A 268 -17.98 3.93 23.36
C ALA A 268 -17.60 2.50 23.76
N LEU A 269 -18.58 1.62 23.97
CA LEU A 269 -18.33 0.19 24.25
C LEU A 269 -17.55 -0.47 23.10
N ALA A 270 -17.95 -0.22 21.86
CA ALA A 270 -17.25 -0.72 20.68
C ALA A 270 -15.80 -0.22 20.61
N ALA A 271 -15.55 1.06 20.92
CA ALA A 271 -14.23 1.67 20.93
C ALA A 271 -13.34 1.15 22.07
N ILE A 272 -13.90 0.90 23.25
CA ILE A 272 -13.18 0.31 24.40
C ILE A 272 -12.75 -1.11 24.10
N GLY A 273 -13.56 -1.86 23.37
CA GLY A 273 -13.16 -3.18 22.86
C GLY A 273 -13.22 -4.32 23.88
N GLU A 274 -14.02 -4.21 24.98
CA GLU A 274 -14.08 -5.22 26.03
C GLU A 274 -15.14 -6.29 25.73
N PRO A 275 -14.78 -7.54 25.38
CA PRO A 275 -15.73 -8.55 24.89
C PRO A 275 -16.78 -9.01 25.90
N ARG A 276 -16.50 -8.91 27.23
CA ARG A 276 -17.39 -9.41 28.28
C ARG A 276 -18.80 -8.80 28.25
N VAL A 277 -18.96 -7.63 27.62
CA VAL A 277 -20.24 -6.94 27.52
C VAL A 277 -21.11 -7.45 26.37
N ALA A 278 -20.55 -8.17 25.41
CA ALA A 278 -21.25 -8.58 24.20
C ALA A 278 -22.56 -9.33 24.49
N THR A 279 -22.58 -10.22 25.47
CA THR A 279 -23.78 -10.97 25.85
C THR A 279 -24.94 -10.04 26.33
N ARG A 280 -24.64 -8.93 27.00
CA ARG A 280 -25.64 -7.94 27.39
C ARG A 280 -26.22 -7.23 26.17
N LEU A 281 -25.36 -6.85 25.22
CA LEU A 281 -25.74 -6.13 24.00
C LEU A 281 -26.66 -6.95 23.08
N LEU A 282 -26.64 -8.28 23.18
CA LEU A 282 -27.54 -9.14 22.41
C LEU A 282 -29.02 -8.84 22.67
N ARG A 283 -29.38 -8.40 23.87
CA ARG A 283 -30.77 -8.02 24.24
C ARG A 283 -31.24 -6.79 23.46
N LEU A 284 -30.32 -5.92 23.05
CA LEU A 284 -30.63 -4.71 22.27
C LEU A 284 -30.98 -5.00 20.81
N LEU A 285 -30.75 -6.21 20.34
CA LEU A 285 -31.19 -6.65 19.01
C LEU A 285 -32.74 -6.69 18.89
N ASP A 286 -33.46 -6.80 20.01
CA ASP A 286 -34.92 -6.73 20.07
C ASP A 286 -35.45 -5.29 20.03
N ASN A 287 -34.62 -4.30 20.38
CA ASN A 287 -34.98 -2.89 20.36
C ASN A 287 -34.84 -2.31 18.96
N GLU A 288 -35.96 -1.94 18.34
CA GLU A 288 -35.99 -1.48 16.94
C GLU A 288 -35.11 -0.25 16.71
N MET A 289 -35.04 0.69 17.65
CA MET A 289 -34.29 1.94 17.53
C MET A 289 -32.79 1.74 17.73
N LEU A 290 -32.36 0.80 18.56
CA LEU A 290 -30.95 0.57 18.91
C LEU A 290 -30.33 -0.61 18.15
N ARG A 291 -31.15 -1.40 17.48
CA ARG A 291 -30.72 -2.67 16.81
C ARG A 291 -29.54 -2.49 15.88
N ALA A 292 -29.58 -1.52 15.00
CA ALA A 292 -28.50 -1.29 14.04
C ALA A 292 -27.18 -0.89 14.74
N ALA A 293 -27.26 -0.06 15.78
CA ALA A 293 -26.11 0.33 16.59
C ALA A 293 -25.58 -0.86 17.41
N ALA A 294 -26.47 -1.70 17.95
CA ALA A 294 -26.10 -2.93 18.65
C ALA A 294 -25.39 -3.92 17.73
N ILE A 295 -25.88 -4.10 16.48
CA ILE A 295 -25.20 -4.93 15.46
C ILE A 295 -23.76 -4.38 15.19
N GLY A 296 -23.63 -3.05 15.04
CA GLY A 296 -22.34 -2.39 14.87
C GLY A 296 -21.39 -2.65 16.05
N ALA A 297 -21.85 -2.46 17.28
CA ALA A 297 -21.06 -2.72 18.48
C ALA A 297 -20.67 -4.20 18.60
N LEU A 298 -21.59 -5.13 18.35
CA LEU A 298 -21.35 -6.57 18.38
C LEU A 298 -20.34 -7.02 17.30
N SER A 299 -20.24 -6.32 16.19
CA SER A 299 -19.21 -6.60 15.18
C SER A 299 -17.78 -6.41 15.71
N GLN A 300 -17.60 -5.46 16.63
CA GLN A 300 -16.32 -5.13 17.25
C GLN A 300 -16.05 -5.93 18.53
N LEU A 301 -17.08 -6.21 19.31
CA LEU A 301 -16.97 -6.80 20.64
C LEU A 301 -17.32 -8.29 20.67
N GLY A 302 -18.18 -8.72 19.75
CA GLY A 302 -18.75 -10.06 19.76
C GLY A 302 -17.70 -11.16 19.61
N ASP A 303 -18.06 -12.31 20.10
CA ASP A 303 -17.34 -13.57 19.91
C ASP A 303 -18.17 -14.53 19.02
N HIS A 304 -17.73 -15.79 18.93
CA HIS A 304 -18.44 -16.81 18.16
C HIS A 304 -19.89 -17.03 18.62
N ALA A 305 -20.23 -16.79 19.90
CA ALA A 305 -21.60 -16.95 20.41
C ALA A 305 -22.54 -15.86 19.87
N THR A 306 -22.01 -14.73 19.42
CA THR A 306 -22.80 -13.63 18.84
C THR A 306 -23.16 -13.86 17.37
N VAL A 307 -22.51 -14.79 16.68
CA VAL A 307 -22.73 -15.06 15.25
C VAL A 307 -24.16 -15.50 14.97
N ALA A 308 -24.66 -16.50 15.66
CA ALA A 308 -26.01 -17.03 15.43
C ALA A 308 -27.12 -15.99 15.68
N PRO A 309 -27.11 -15.20 16.79
CA PRO A 309 -28.03 -14.08 16.98
C PRO A 309 -27.96 -13.01 15.90
N LEU A 310 -26.76 -12.65 15.44
CA LEU A 310 -26.59 -11.69 14.35
C LEU A 310 -27.17 -12.25 13.04
N VAL A 311 -26.88 -13.50 12.70
CA VAL A 311 -27.39 -14.14 11.48
C VAL A 311 -28.91 -14.20 11.48
N SER A 312 -29.59 -14.46 12.62
CA SER A 312 -31.04 -14.45 12.70
C SER A 312 -31.68 -13.10 12.36
N MET A 313 -30.92 -11.98 12.51
CA MET A 313 -31.40 -10.65 12.10
C MET A 313 -31.48 -10.48 10.59
N MET A 314 -30.83 -11.36 9.79
CA MET A 314 -30.92 -11.34 8.33
C MET A 314 -32.31 -11.71 7.80
N ASP A 315 -33.15 -12.32 8.61
CA ASP A 315 -34.56 -12.60 8.25
C ASP A 315 -35.38 -11.31 8.03
N ARG A 316 -34.82 -10.16 8.46
CA ARG A 316 -35.41 -8.85 8.22
C ARG A 316 -34.71 -8.18 7.04
N PRO A 317 -35.41 -7.90 5.92
CA PRO A 317 -34.77 -7.44 4.66
C PRO A 317 -33.83 -6.24 4.83
N TYR A 318 -34.23 -5.24 5.62
CA TYR A 318 -33.45 -4.01 5.82
C TYR A 318 -32.19 -4.19 6.68
N LEU A 319 -32.02 -5.34 7.35
CA LEU A 319 -30.85 -5.65 8.19
C LEU A 319 -29.85 -6.56 7.51
N ALA A 320 -30.24 -7.28 6.46
CA ALA A 320 -29.37 -8.29 5.83
C ALA A 320 -27.99 -7.75 5.46
N ALA A 321 -27.96 -6.57 4.83
CA ALA A 321 -26.70 -5.90 4.45
C ALA A 321 -25.89 -5.41 5.66
N ILE A 322 -26.55 -4.87 6.70
CA ILE A 322 -25.90 -4.38 7.93
C ILE A 322 -25.26 -5.56 8.67
N VAL A 323 -25.99 -6.67 8.78
CA VAL A 323 -25.47 -7.89 9.42
C VAL A 323 -24.32 -8.49 8.61
N ALA A 324 -24.38 -8.45 7.27
CA ALA A 324 -23.27 -8.90 6.42
C ALA A 324 -21.99 -8.07 6.67
N GLU A 325 -22.12 -6.78 6.88
CA GLU A 325 -21.02 -5.89 7.26
C GLU A 325 -20.47 -6.28 8.66
N ALA A 326 -21.34 -6.50 9.63
CA ALA A 326 -20.97 -6.90 10.97
C ALA A 326 -20.24 -8.26 11.00
N LEU A 327 -20.77 -9.26 10.31
CA LEU A 327 -20.14 -10.58 10.20
C LEU A 327 -18.79 -10.55 9.49
N THR A 328 -18.66 -9.73 8.44
CA THR A 328 -17.38 -9.56 7.75
C THR A 328 -16.34 -8.90 8.66
N THR A 329 -16.74 -7.93 9.48
CA THR A 329 -15.86 -7.30 10.47
C THR A 329 -15.43 -8.29 11.54
N LEU A 330 -16.35 -9.10 12.05
CA LEU A 330 -16.07 -10.15 13.02
C LEU A 330 -15.13 -11.21 12.44
N HIS A 331 -15.38 -11.66 11.22
CA HIS A 331 -14.51 -12.57 10.48
C HIS A 331 -13.08 -12.03 10.35
N GLN A 332 -12.92 -10.75 9.94
CA GLN A 332 -11.60 -10.13 9.80
C GLN A 332 -10.87 -10.06 11.14
N ARG A 333 -11.58 -9.72 12.21
CA ARG A 333 -11.01 -9.67 13.56
C ARG A 333 -10.53 -11.05 14.02
N TYR A 334 -11.32 -12.12 13.79
CA TYR A 334 -10.90 -13.48 14.09
C TYR A 334 -9.72 -13.93 13.24
N GLU A 335 -9.66 -13.51 11.97
CA GLU A 335 -8.50 -13.78 11.11
C GLU A 335 -7.24 -13.08 11.62
N ASP A 336 -7.36 -11.80 12.00
CA ASP A 336 -6.21 -11.00 12.44
C ASP A 336 -5.66 -11.47 13.80
N GLN A 337 -6.55 -11.83 14.74
CA GLN A 337 -6.18 -12.20 16.11
C GLN A 337 -5.80 -13.67 16.25
N PHE A 338 -6.52 -14.56 15.58
CA PHE A 338 -6.45 -16.01 15.84
C PHE A 338 -6.11 -16.83 14.60
N ARG A 339 -6.13 -16.27 13.40
CA ARG A 339 -6.06 -16.97 12.10
C ARG A 339 -7.24 -17.91 11.89
N GLU A 340 -8.38 -17.61 12.46
CA GLU A 340 -9.58 -18.43 12.48
C GLU A 340 -10.82 -17.71 11.92
N GLY A 341 -10.64 -16.81 10.95
CA GLY A 341 -11.78 -16.14 10.30
C GLY A 341 -12.77 -17.14 9.69
N GLN A 342 -12.27 -18.25 9.15
CA GLN A 342 -13.12 -19.31 8.56
C GLN A 342 -14.13 -19.89 9.57
N TYR A 343 -13.80 -19.94 10.85
CA TYR A 343 -14.73 -20.43 11.89
C TYR A 343 -15.99 -19.55 11.99
N VAL A 344 -15.84 -18.24 11.87
CA VAL A 344 -16.99 -17.31 11.84
C VAL A 344 -17.84 -17.51 10.58
N ALA A 345 -17.18 -17.74 9.44
CA ALA A 345 -17.87 -18.01 8.18
C ALA A 345 -18.70 -19.30 8.24
N ASP A 346 -18.13 -20.38 8.79
CA ASP A 346 -18.79 -21.67 8.93
C ASP A 346 -20.00 -21.59 9.88
N LEU A 347 -19.86 -20.87 11.00
CA LEU A 347 -20.98 -20.63 11.93
C LEU A 347 -22.09 -19.82 11.25
N ALA A 348 -21.75 -18.77 10.51
CA ALA A 348 -22.73 -17.97 9.79
C ALA A 348 -23.49 -18.84 8.76
N ALA A 349 -22.77 -19.64 7.98
CA ALA A 349 -23.38 -20.54 7.00
C ALA A 349 -24.30 -21.62 7.64
N GLN A 350 -23.98 -22.07 8.86
CA GLN A 350 -24.80 -23.06 9.57
C GLN A 350 -26.12 -22.48 10.08
N HIS A 351 -26.15 -21.19 10.47
CA HIS A 351 -27.31 -20.60 11.15
C HIS A 351 -28.20 -19.75 10.25
N ILE A 352 -27.76 -19.48 9.00
CA ILE A 352 -28.56 -18.65 8.10
C ILE A 352 -29.81 -19.40 7.62
N SER A 353 -30.95 -18.72 7.70
CA SER A 353 -32.23 -19.23 7.22
C SER A 353 -32.38 -19.03 5.70
N LYS A 354 -33.37 -19.68 5.09
CA LYS A 354 -33.74 -19.46 3.69
C LYS A 354 -34.20 -18.02 3.44
N ASP A 355 -34.88 -17.40 4.40
CA ASP A 355 -35.30 -16.01 4.30
C ASP A 355 -34.11 -15.06 4.39
N GLY A 356 -33.16 -15.34 5.28
CA GLY A 356 -31.87 -14.62 5.34
C GLY A 356 -31.07 -14.71 4.05
N ILE A 357 -30.99 -15.87 3.41
CA ILE A 357 -30.36 -16.05 2.10
C ILE A 357 -31.08 -15.18 1.05
N ARG A 358 -32.41 -15.24 0.99
CA ARG A 358 -33.20 -14.45 0.04
C ARG A 358 -32.96 -12.96 0.24
N ASN A 359 -32.99 -12.48 1.48
CA ASN A 359 -32.79 -11.07 1.80
C ASN A 359 -31.36 -10.59 1.47
N LEU A 360 -30.35 -11.45 1.63
CA LEU A 360 -28.99 -11.16 1.19
C LEU A 360 -28.89 -11.07 -0.35
N LEU A 361 -29.54 -12.00 -1.07
CA LEU A 361 -29.59 -11.96 -2.54
C LEU A 361 -30.32 -10.71 -3.05
N ASP A 362 -31.43 -10.33 -2.41
CA ASP A 362 -32.17 -9.11 -2.73
C ASP A 362 -31.32 -7.85 -2.46
N SER A 363 -30.50 -7.87 -1.41
CA SER A 363 -29.60 -6.74 -1.10
C SER A 363 -28.49 -6.51 -2.12
N LEU A 364 -28.19 -7.48 -3.01
CA LEU A 364 -27.28 -7.27 -4.15
C LEU A 364 -27.77 -6.17 -5.11
N ASN A 365 -29.09 -5.97 -5.18
CA ASN A 365 -29.68 -4.98 -6.07
C ASN A 365 -29.85 -3.59 -5.42
N THR A 366 -29.74 -3.52 -4.10
CA THR A 366 -30.03 -2.29 -3.32
C THR A 366 -28.81 -1.67 -2.67
N THR A 367 -27.70 -2.43 -2.56
CA THR A 367 -26.46 -1.96 -1.94
C THR A 367 -25.40 -1.62 -3.00
N THR A 368 -24.43 -0.78 -2.61
CA THR A 368 -23.34 -0.34 -3.49
C THR A 368 -22.00 -0.28 -2.73
N GLY A 369 -20.93 -0.15 -3.46
CA GLY A 369 -19.59 0.11 -2.92
C GLY A 369 -19.09 -0.95 -1.92
N LYS A 370 -18.68 -0.53 -0.74
CA LYS A 370 -18.08 -1.40 0.30
C LYS A 370 -19.09 -2.43 0.82
N THR A 371 -20.31 -2.00 1.11
CA THR A 371 -21.36 -2.88 1.64
C THR A 371 -21.70 -3.99 0.68
N LEU A 372 -21.81 -3.71 -0.62
CA LEU A 372 -22.06 -4.72 -1.65
C LEU A 372 -20.96 -5.80 -1.68
N ARG A 373 -19.69 -5.42 -1.56
CA ARG A 373 -18.58 -6.38 -1.46
C ARG A 373 -18.68 -7.27 -0.22
N MET A 374 -19.11 -6.71 0.91
CA MET A 374 -19.31 -7.47 2.15
C MET A 374 -20.46 -8.46 2.01
N VAL A 375 -21.56 -8.07 1.36
CA VAL A 375 -22.67 -8.99 1.04
C VAL A 375 -22.20 -10.14 0.14
N VAL A 376 -21.43 -9.85 -0.92
CA VAL A 376 -20.86 -10.87 -1.81
C VAL A 376 -19.95 -11.83 -1.02
N ARG A 377 -19.15 -11.29 -0.10
CA ARG A 377 -18.26 -12.12 0.75
C ARG A 377 -19.03 -13.07 1.64
N VAL A 378 -20.10 -12.59 2.31
CA VAL A 378 -20.94 -13.43 3.17
C VAL A 378 -21.71 -14.47 2.35
N LEU A 379 -22.26 -14.09 1.19
CA LEU A 379 -22.84 -15.05 0.25
C LEU A 379 -21.84 -16.15 -0.12
N GLY A 380 -20.57 -15.79 -0.26
CA GLY A 380 -19.50 -16.74 -0.55
C GLY A 380 -19.22 -17.78 0.53
N TRP A 381 -19.71 -17.61 1.73
CA TRP A 381 -19.63 -18.60 2.81
C TRP A 381 -20.75 -19.65 2.70
N ILE A 382 -21.82 -19.35 1.96
CA ILE A 382 -23.05 -20.13 1.92
C ILE A 382 -23.06 -21.05 0.70
N GLY A 383 -23.08 -22.33 0.94
CA GLY A 383 -23.06 -23.36 -0.12
C GLY A 383 -24.43 -23.68 -0.74
N ASP A 384 -25.37 -22.74 -0.77
CA ASP A 384 -26.71 -22.91 -1.36
C ASP A 384 -26.69 -22.68 -2.87
N GLU A 385 -27.46 -23.44 -3.63
CA GLU A 385 -27.49 -23.36 -5.09
C GLU A 385 -28.01 -22.01 -5.59
N SER A 386 -29.01 -21.43 -4.94
CA SER A 386 -29.55 -20.12 -5.29
C SER A 386 -28.52 -18.99 -5.11
N VAL A 387 -27.62 -19.15 -4.13
CA VAL A 387 -26.50 -18.22 -3.93
C VAL A 387 -25.50 -18.32 -5.07
N MET A 388 -25.15 -19.54 -5.46
CA MET A 388 -24.21 -19.77 -6.56
C MET A 388 -24.77 -19.20 -7.89
N GLU A 389 -26.06 -19.39 -8.16
CA GLU A 389 -26.73 -18.75 -9.30
C GLU A 389 -26.73 -17.22 -9.21
N GLY A 390 -27.04 -16.65 -8.03
CA GLY A 390 -27.03 -15.22 -7.79
C GLY A 390 -25.65 -14.59 -8.02
N LEU A 391 -24.60 -15.25 -7.52
CA LEU A 391 -23.22 -14.80 -7.69
C LEU A 391 -22.76 -14.90 -9.17
N THR A 392 -23.15 -15.96 -9.89
CA THR A 392 -22.79 -16.09 -11.31
C THR A 392 -23.35 -14.97 -12.18
N ARG A 393 -24.53 -14.44 -11.85
CA ARG A 393 -25.10 -13.26 -12.55
C ARG A 393 -24.27 -11.99 -12.37
N LEU A 394 -23.51 -11.89 -11.28
CA LEU A 394 -22.65 -10.73 -10.98
C LEU A 394 -21.29 -10.76 -11.71
N LEU A 395 -20.97 -11.83 -12.45
CA LEU A 395 -19.73 -11.90 -13.25
C LEU A 395 -19.64 -10.78 -14.29
N GLY A 396 -20.77 -10.21 -14.74
CA GLY A 396 -20.82 -9.03 -15.63
C GLY A 396 -20.40 -7.72 -14.96
N SER A 397 -20.42 -7.64 -13.61
CA SER A 397 -20.07 -6.42 -12.87
C SER A 397 -18.56 -6.23 -12.83
N SER A 398 -18.04 -5.20 -13.51
CA SER A 398 -16.61 -4.90 -13.55
C SER A 398 -16.01 -4.63 -12.18
N SER A 399 -16.76 -4.01 -11.27
CA SER A 399 -16.32 -3.64 -9.92
C SER A 399 -16.27 -4.81 -8.93
N LEU A 400 -17.00 -5.90 -9.20
CA LEU A 400 -17.14 -7.06 -8.31
C LEU A 400 -16.57 -8.34 -8.89
N ARG A 401 -16.28 -8.36 -10.19
CA ARG A 401 -15.90 -9.57 -10.92
C ARG A 401 -14.81 -10.37 -10.22
N SER A 402 -13.77 -9.71 -9.76
CA SER A 402 -12.65 -10.36 -9.06
C SER A 402 -13.10 -11.05 -7.78
N GLU A 403 -13.90 -10.38 -6.95
CA GLU A 403 -14.41 -10.94 -5.69
C GLU A 403 -15.40 -12.05 -5.91
N VAL A 404 -16.25 -11.92 -6.92
CA VAL A 404 -17.21 -12.97 -7.32
C VAL A 404 -16.48 -14.20 -7.82
N VAL A 405 -15.48 -14.07 -8.68
CA VAL A 405 -14.64 -15.18 -9.15
C VAL A 405 -13.96 -15.89 -7.98
N GLU A 406 -13.32 -15.15 -7.06
CA GLU A 406 -12.68 -15.72 -5.87
C GLU A 406 -13.70 -16.48 -4.99
N THR A 407 -14.89 -15.93 -4.89
CA THR A 407 -15.98 -16.52 -4.12
C THR A 407 -16.46 -17.83 -4.76
N LEU A 408 -16.72 -17.84 -6.07
CA LEU A 408 -17.16 -19.03 -6.79
C LEU A 408 -16.10 -20.14 -6.75
N ILE A 409 -14.82 -19.80 -6.85
CA ILE A 409 -13.72 -20.78 -6.75
C ILE A 409 -13.73 -21.52 -5.41
N ARG A 410 -14.07 -20.85 -4.30
CA ARG A 410 -14.17 -21.53 -2.99
C ARG A 410 -15.23 -22.61 -2.94
N HIS A 411 -16.28 -22.51 -3.75
CA HIS A 411 -17.31 -23.53 -3.83
C HIS A 411 -16.89 -24.78 -4.64
N GLY A 412 -15.71 -24.70 -5.29
CA GLY A 412 -15.11 -25.83 -5.99
C GLY A 412 -15.99 -26.39 -7.11
N ALA A 413 -16.03 -27.71 -7.27
CA ALA A 413 -16.73 -28.37 -8.36
C ALA A 413 -18.26 -28.13 -8.39
N ARG A 414 -18.87 -27.68 -7.30
CA ARG A 414 -20.33 -27.42 -7.24
C ARG A 414 -20.78 -26.33 -8.20
N VAL A 415 -19.93 -25.37 -8.50
CA VAL A 415 -20.26 -24.27 -9.43
C VAL A 415 -19.88 -24.57 -10.89
N THR A 416 -19.20 -25.69 -11.14
CA THR A 416 -18.75 -26.06 -12.49
C THR A 416 -19.88 -26.04 -13.51
N PRO A 417 -21.08 -26.64 -13.27
CA PRO A 417 -22.17 -26.64 -14.25
C PRO A 417 -22.66 -25.22 -14.58
N LEU A 418 -22.77 -24.34 -13.55
CA LEU A 418 -23.22 -22.96 -13.71
C LEU A 418 -22.20 -22.16 -14.52
N LEU A 419 -20.90 -22.30 -14.20
CA LEU A 419 -19.82 -21.63 -14.93
C LEU A 419 -19.69 -22.14 -16.37
N CYS A 420 -19.92 -23.44 -16.61
CA CYS A 420 -19.99 -24.00 -17.98
C CYS A 420 -21.12 -23.34 -18.79
N GLY A 421 -22.27 -23.05 -18.17
CA GLY A 421 -23.36 -22.32 -18.80
C GLY A 421 -22.97 -20.89 -19.17
N GLN A 422 -22.11 -20.23 -18.36
CA GLN A 422 -21.63 -18.87 -18.63
C GLN A 422 -20.60 -18.78 -19.78
N LEU A 423 -20.04 -19.91 -20.23
CA LEU A 423 -19.18 -19.94 -21.43
C LEU A 423 -19.95 -19.61 -22.71
N GLU A 424 -21.27 -19.71 -22.70
CA GLU A 424 -22.15 -19.37 -23.81
C GLU A 424 -22.76 -17.96 -23.71
N SER A 425 -22.40 -17.17 -22.70
CA SER A 425 -22.87 -15.79 -22.51
C SER A 425 -22.51 -14.90 -23.72
N GLU A 426 -23.36 -13.97 -24.06
CA GLU A 426 -23.08 -12.96 -25.11
C GLU A 426 -21.96 -11.99 -24.67
N ASP A 427 -21.84 -11.76 -23.37
CA ASP A 427 -20.81 -10.87 -22.78
C ASP A 427 -19.45 -11.59 -22.71
N LEU A 428 -18.47 -11.06 -23.44
CA LEU A 428 -17.09 -11.58 -23.47
C LEU A 428 -16.44 -11.62 -22.09
N GLU A 429 -16.70 -10.64 -21.27
CA GLU A 429 -16.08 -10.54 -19.95
C GLU A 429 -16.64 -11.58 -18.97
N ILE A 430 -17.91 -11.93 -19.11
CA ILE A 430 -18.52 -13.05 -18.37
C ILE A 430 -17.88 -14.37 -18.82
N ARG A 431 -17.77 -14.59 -20.14
CA ARG A 431 -17.11 -15.82 -20.67
C ARG A 431 -15.67 -15.91 -20.16
N ARG A 432 -14.91 -14.79 -20.19
CA ARG A 432 -13.53 -14.74 -19.71
C ARG A 432 -13.42 -15.07 -18.22
N ALA A 433 -14.30 -14.47 -17.41
CA ALA A 433 -14.38 -14.74 -15.98
C ALA A 433 -14.72 -16.21 -15.68
N ALA A 434 -15.64 -16.81 -16.44
CA ALA A 434 -15.99 -18.22 -16.32
C ALA A 434 -14.79 -19.13 -16.66
N VAL A 435 -14.08 -18.87 -17.77
CA VAL A 435 -12.84 -19.58 -18.14
C VAL A 435 -11.79 -19.48 -17.03
N ALA A 436 -11.58 -18.28 -16.49
CA ALA A 436 -10.60 -18.08 -15.43
C ALA A 436 -10.96 -18.83 -14.14
N ALA A 437 -12.25 -18.81 -13.75
CA ALA A 437 -12.75 -19.53 -12.58
C ALA A 437 -12.64 -21.05 -12.76
N LEU A 438 -13.11 -21.60 -13.90
CA LEU A 438 -13.03 -23.03 -14.21
C LEU A 438 -11.59 -23.55 -14.19
N GLY A 439 -10.65 -22.77 -14.79
CA GLY A 439 -9.23 -23.15 -14.79
C GLY A 439 -8.58 -23.12 -13.40
N ARG A 440 -9.13 -22.37 -12.45
CA ARG A 440 -8.64 -22.34 -11.06
C ARG A 440 -9.31 -23.38 -10.18
N ILE A 441 -10.58 -23.72 -10.45
CA ILE A 441 -11.29 -24.79 -9.77
C ILE A 441 -10.63 -26.14 -10.06
N GLY A 442 -10.17 -26.34 -11.29
CA GLY A 442 -9.46 -27.55 -11.68
C GLY A 442 -10.38 -28.80 -11.88
N ASP A 443 -11.68 -28.60 -11.96
CA ASP A 443 -12.63 -29.70 -12.14
C ASP A 443 -12.60 -30.21 -13.59
N THR A 444 -12.33 -31.52 -13.75
CA THR A 444 -12.18 -32.13 -15.06
C THR A 444 -13.50 -32.25 -15.83
N GLU A 445 -14.66 -32.12 -15.17
CA GLU A 445 -15.96 -32.14 -15.82
C GLU A 445 -16.20 -30.96 -16.80
N CYS A 446 -15.52 -29.82 -16.56
CA CYS A 446 -15.62 -28.68 -17.46
C CYS A 446 -14.77 -28.79 -18.74
N VAL A 447 -13.86 -29.77 -18.84
CA VAL A 447 -12.93 -29.92 -19.95
C VAL A 447 -13.61 -29.98 -21.32
N PRO A 448 -14.69 -30.78 -21.51
CA PRO A 448 -15.40 -30.82 -22.81
C PRO A 448 -16.00 -29.46 -23.20
N ALA A 449 -16.50 -28.70 -22.25
CA ALA A 449 -17.03 -27.36 -22.49
C ALA A 449 -15.91 -26.39 -22.88
N LEU A 450 -14.80 -26.38 -22.16
CA LEU A 450 -13.61 -25.56 -22.45
C LEU A 450 -13.02 -25.91 -23.83
N ILE A 451 -12.98 -27.19 -24.22
CA ILE A 451 -12.52 -27.60 -25.55
C ILE A 451 -13.41 -27.00 -26.65
N ARG A 452 -14.74 -26.98 -26.47
CA ARG A 452 -15.64 -26.31 -27.42
C ARG A 452 -15.36 -24.82 -27.51
N THR A 453 -15.07 -24.16 -26.37
CA THR A 453 -14.76 -22.73 -26.28
C THR A 453 -13.42 -22.36 -26.91
N LEU A 454 -12.50 -23.30 -27.17
CA LEU A 454 -11.28 -23.06 -27.95
C LEU A 454 -11.55 -22.49 -29.35
N ARG A 455 -12.77 -22.67 -29.88
CA ARG A 455 -13.19 -22.11 -31.18
C ARG A 455 -13.51 -20.61 -31.13
N ASP A 456 -13.66 -20.05 -29.93
CA ASP A 456 -13.86 -18.61 -29.75
C ASP A 456 -12.50 -17.90 -29.88
N PRO A 457 -12.28 -17.05 -30.94
CA PRO A 457 -10.98 -16.42 -31.17
C PRO A 457 -10.54 -15.47 -30.06
N GLU A 458 -11.50 -14.92 -29.29
CA GLU A 458 -11.23 -13.98 -28.18
C GLU A 458 -10.82 -14.69 -26.91
N LEU A 459 -11.15 -15.98 -26.77
CA LEU A 459 -10.91 -16.75 -25.55
C LEU A 459 -9.88 -17.88 -25.73
N THR A 460 -9.45 -18.19 -26.94
CA THR A 460 -8.56 -19.34 -27.21
C THR A 460 -7.33 -19.35 -26.31
N VAL A 461 -6.71 -18.20 -26.07
CA VAL A 461 -5.52 -18.07 -25.20
C VAL A 461 -5.87 -18.34 -23.74
N ASP A 462 -6.95 -17.76 -23.25
CA ASP A 462 -7.41 -17.92 -21.86
C ASP A 462 -7.81 -19.37 -21.58
N VAL A 463 -8.51 -19.98 -22.54
CA VAL A 463 -8.96 -21.38 -22.45
C VAL A 463 -7.77 -22.35 -22.49
N ALA A 464 -6.78 -22.14 -23.37
CA ALA A 464 -5.56 -22.93 -23.37
C ALA A 464 -4.85 -22.89 -22.01
N GLY A 465 -4.78 -21.70 -21.40
CA GLY A 465 -4.24 -21.51 -20.05
C GLY A 465 -5.08 -22.20 -18.96
N ALA A 466 -6.40 -22.20 -19.07
CA ALA A 466 -7.28 -22.93 -18.16
C ALA A 466 -7.10 -24.44 -18.26
N LEU A 467 -7.07 -25.00 -19.49
CA LEU A 467 -6.83 -26.41 -19.75
C LEU A 467 -5.46 -26.87 -19.24
N ALA A 468 -4.44 -26.01 -19.36
CA ALA A 468 -3.11 -26.27 -18.81
C ALA A 468 -3.12 -26.44 -17.28
N ARG A 469 -3.88 -25.60 -16.59
CA ARG A 469 -4.01 -25.67 -15.13
C ARG A 469 -4.79 -26.88 -14.65
N ILE A 470 -5.83 -27.28 -15.41
CA ILE A 470 -6.63 -28.47 -15.11
C ILE A 470 -5.81 -29.76 -15.31
N GLY A 471 -4.94 -29.77 -16.31
CA GLY A 471 -4.03 -30.89 -16.54
C GLY A 471 -4.70 -32.20 -17.07
N ASP A 472 -5.88 -32.10 -17.68
CA ASP A 472 -6.62 -33.27 -18.17
C ASP A 472 -6.15 -33.67 -19.58
N ALA A 473 -5.83 -34.95 -19.77
CA ALA A 473 -5.32 -35.54 -21.01
C ALA A 473 -6.26 -35.34 -22.22
N ARG A 474 -7.57 -35.19 -22.02
CA ARG A 474 -8.53 -34.88 -23.09
C ARG A 474 -8.24 -33.59 -23.84
N ALA A 475 -7.52 -32.62 -23.19
CA ALA A 475 -7.12 -31.37 -23.79
C ALA A 475 -5.97 -31.51 -24.79
N TYR A 476 -5.23 -32.66 -24.77
CA TYR A 476 -3.99 -32.80 -25.53
C TYR A 476 -4.16 -32.59 -27.03
N GLU A 477 -5.05 -33.39 -27.70
CA GLU A 477 -5.26 -33.31 -29.15
C GLU A 477 -5.80 -31.93 -29.59
N PRO A 478 -6.79 -31.31 -28.91
CA PRO A 478 -7.23 -29.95 -29.22
C PRO A 478 -6.14 -28.91 -29.11
N LEU A 479 -5.26 -29.00 -28.10
CA LEU A 479 -4.14 -28.08 -27.92
C LEU A 479 -3.07 -28.33 -28.97
N LEU A 480 -2.80 -29.59 -29.35
CA LEU A 480 -1.85 -29.92 -30.41
C LEU A 480 -2.27 -29.31 -31.74
N ALA A 481 -3.56 -29.31 -32.07
CA ALA A 481 -4.08 -28.69 -33.27
C ALA A 481 -3.84 -27.18 -33.35
N LEU A 482 -3.77 -26.47 -32.18
CA LEU A 482 -3.49 -25.04 -32.11
C LEU A 482 -2.04 -24.67 -32.44
N LEU A 483 -1.11 -25.62 -32.52
CA LEU A 483 0.27 -25.36 -32.91
C LEU A 483 0.41 -24.87 -34.35
N ALA A 484 -0.59 -25.13 -35.20
CA ALA A 484 -0.67 -24.64 -36.58
C ALA A 484 -1.39 -23.28 -36.70
N HIS A 485 -1.90 -22.71 -35.62
CA HIS A 485 -2.72 -21.51 -35.65
C HIS A 485 -1.95 -20.29 -36.14
N ASP A 486 -2.58 -19.41 -36.95
CA ASP A 486 -1.94 -18.23 -37.55
C ASP A 486 -1.45 -17.22 -36.50
N ARG A 487 -2.25 -16.99 -35.43
CA ARG A 487 -1.91 -16.05 -34.35
C ARG A 487 -0.81 -16.63 -33.45
N ALA A 488 0.32 -15.94 -33.39
CA ALA A 488 1.46 -16.37 -32.56
C ALA A 488 1.11 -16.51 -31.06
N ALA A 489 0.24 -15.64 -30.52
CA ALA A 489 -0.21 -15.72 -29.13
C ALA A 489 -0.93 -17.04 -28.83
N VAL A 490 -1.74 -17.53 -29.76
CA VAL A 490 -2.46 -18.80 -29.62
C VAL A 490 -1.47 -19.98 -29.63
N ARG A 491 -0.51 -19.98 -30.56
CA ARG A 491 0.54 -21.00 -30.61
C ARG A 491 1.35 -21.04 -29.32
N GLN A 492 1.72 -19.85 -28.82
CA GLN A 492 2.49 -19.74 -27.57
C GLN A 492 1.70 -20.27 -26.36
N ALA A 493 0.40 -19.95 -26.27
CA ALA A 493 -0.47 -20.46 -25.24
C ALA A 493 -0.60 -22.00 -25.34
N ALA A 494 -0.74 -22.53 -26.55
CA ALA A 494 -0.81 -23.98 -26.80
C ALA A 494 0.50 -24.69 -26.41
N ILE A 495 1.66 -24.11 -26.76
CA ILE A 495 2.97 -24.64 -26.34
C ILE A 495 3.06 -24.69 -24.82
N GLY A 496 2.75 -23.58 -24.14
CA GLY A 496 2.75 -23.53 -22.67
C GLY A 496 1.82 -24.56 -22.04
N ALA A 497 0.62 -24.72 -22.60
CA ALA A 497 -0.37 -25.67 -22.13
C ALA A 497 0.08 -27.13 -22.33
N LEU A 498 0.62 -27.45 -23.50
CA LEU A 498 1.16 -28.77 -23.80
C LEU A 498 2.36 -29.12 -22.93
N ASN A 499 3.25 -28.14 -22.68
CA ASN A 499 4.38 -28.31 -21.77
C ASN A 499 3.93 -28.64 -20.32
N SER A 500 2.86 -27.99 -19.88
CA SER A 500 2.27 -28.26 -18.54
C SER A 500 1.59 -29.62 -18.47
N LEU A 501 0.95 -30.08 -19.56
CA LEU A 501 0.28 -31.37 -19.59
C LEU A 501 1.25 -32.56 -19.51
N GLY A 502 2.40 -32.48 -20.13
CA GLY A 502 3.41 -33.54 -20.08
C GLY A 502 2.93 -34.89 -20.62
N HIS A 503 2.18 -34.91 -21.74
CA HIS A 503 1.52 -36.10 -22.27
C HIS A 503 2.54 -37.14 -22.75
N PRO A 504 2.35 -38.47 -22.50
CA PRO A 504 3.31 -39.53 -22.91
C PRO A 504 3.63 -39.59 -24.41
N ARG A 505 2.68 -39.22 -25.28
CA ARG A 505 2.89 -39.18 -26.75
C ARG A 505 3.60 -37.92 -27.24
N MET A 506 3.96 -37.00 -26.37
CA MET A 506 4.53 -35.72 -26.74
C MET A 506 5.78 -35.85 -27.60
N LEU A 507 6.71 -36.72 -27.22
CA LEU A 507 7.93 -36.94 -27.98
C LEU A 507 7.65 -37.40 -29.42
N GLU A 508 6.78 -38.41 -29.61
CA GLU A 508 6.42 -38.94 -30.91
C GLU A 508 5.74 -37.89 -31.79
N ASP A 509 4.76 -37.19 -31.22
CA ASP A 509 4.04 -36.13 -31.94
C ASP A 509 4.96 -34.96 -32.31
N VAL A 510 5.84 -34.53 -31.43
CA VAL A 510 6.85 -33.49 -31.70
C VAL A 510 7.77 -33.89 -32.82
N GLN A 511 8.29 -35.14 -32.86
CA GLN A 511 9.14 -35.63 -33.93
C GLN A 511 8.39 -35.69 -35.27
N ARG A 512 7.10 -35.97 -35.29
CA ARG A 512 6.24 -35.89 -36.47
C ARG A 512 6.06 -34.42 -36.91
N LEU A 513 5.74 -33.51 -35.97
CA LEU A 513 5.47 -32.10 -36.23
C LEU A 513 6.73 -31.35 -36.65
N LEU A 514 7.93 -31.77 -36.25
CA LEU A 514 9.21 -31.22 -36.74
C LEU A 514 9.37 -31.39 -38.25
N LYS A 515 8.66 -32.33 -38.87
CA LYS A 515 8.65 -32.61 -40.33
C LYS A 515 7.40 -32.08 -41.04
N ASP A 516 6.56 -31.31 -40.34
CA ASP A 516 5.31 -30.80 -40.91
C ASP A 516 5.55 -29.82 -42.06
N ALA A 517 4.61 -29.72 -43.00
CA ALA A 517 4.68 -28.78 -44.12
C ALA A 517 4.59 -27.32 -43.67
N SER A 518 3.82 -27.04 -42.63
CA SER A 518 3.64 -25.69 -42.05
C SER A 518 4.85 -25.24 -41.27
N PRO A 519 5.48 -24.10 -41.63
CA PRO A 519 6.59 -23.57 -40.85
C PRO A 519 6.17 -23.15 -39.41
N GLN A 520 4.90 -22.75 -39.19
CA GLN A 520 4.37 -22.40 -37.88
C GLN A 520 4.32 -23.63 -36.96
N THR A 521 3.90 -24.76 -37.52
CA THR A 521 3.86 -26.04 -36.81
C THR A 521 5.27 -26.50 -36.45
N ARG A 522 6.21 -26.44 -37.43
CA ARG A 522 7.61 -26.78 -37.19
C ARG A 522 8.25 -25.89 -36.11
N GLU A 523 8.01 -24.56 -36.19
CA GLU A 523 8.49 -23.62 -35.15
C GLU A 523 7.97 -24.01 -33.77
N SER A 524 6.67 -24.32 -33.64
CA SER A 524 6.05 -24.73 -32.39
C SER A 524 6.65 -26.03 -31.86
N ALA A 525 6.83 -27.02 -32.74
CA ALA A 525 7.45 -28.31 -32.41
C ALA A 525 8.90 -28.15 -31.93
N VAL A 526 9.70 -27.29 -32.59
CA VAL A 526 11.06 -26.95 -32.16
C VAL A 526 11.08 -26.39 -30.74
N ARG A 527 10.16 -25.45 -30.43
CA ARG A 527 10.09 -24.84 -29.08
C ARG A 527 9.72 -25.84 -28.00
N ILE A 528 8.81 -26.78 -28.29
CA ILE A 528 8.45 -27.86 -27.37
C ILE A 528 9.63 -28.81 -27.16
N ALA A 529 10.29 -29.23 -28.24
CA ALA A 529 11.46 -30.10 -28.16
C ALA A 529 12.59 -29.49 -27.34
N GLY A 530 12.83 -28.19 -27.52
CA GLY A 530 13.83 -27.43 -26.76
C GLY A 530 13.48 -27.26 -25.31
N TYR A 531 12.19 -27.08 -24.98
CA TYR A 531 11.73 -26.97 -23.58
C TYR A 531 11.99 -28.26 -22.80
N PHE A 532 11.66 -29.42 -23.37
CA PHE A 532 11.86 -30.71 -22.72
C PHE A 532 13.29 -31.25 -22.85
N GLY A 533 14.09 -30.67 -23.73
CA GLY A 533 15.46 -31.14 -23.99
C GLY A 533 15.51 -32.57 -24.55
N TYR A 534 14.56 -32.94 -25.43
CA TYR A 534 14.48 -34.28 -26.02
C TYR A 534 15.73 -34.63 -26.83
N ALA A 535 16.66 -35.40 -26.25
CA ALA A 535 17.89 -35.88 -26.90
C ALA A 535 17.58 -36.70 -28.16
N GLU A 536 16.46 -37.46 -28.16
CA GLU A 536 16.00 -38.29 -29.30
C GLU A 536 15.53 -37.42 -30.48
N SER A 537 15.33 -36.15 -30.28
CA SER A 537 14.98 -35.18 -31.34
C SER A 537 16.18 -34.36 -31.84
N ALA A 538 17.41 -34.62 -31.32
CA ALA A 538 18.58 -33.84 -31.60
C ALA A 538 18.87 -33.74 -33.11
N ASP A 539 18.82 -34.86 -33.85
CA ASP A 539 19.08 -34.88 -35.31
C ASP A 539 18.06 -34.00 -36.05
N LEU A 540 16.79 -34.13 -35.70
CA LEU A 540 15.70 -33.33 -36.29
C LEU A 540 15.83 -31.84 -36.00
N LEU A 541 16.28 -31.49 -34.78
CA LEU A 541 16.51 -30.10 -34.39
C LEU A 541 17.71 -29.49 -35.09
N LEU A 542 18.80 -30.26 -35.25
CA LEU A 542 19.97 -29.88 -36.04
C LEU A 542 19.61 -29.67 -37.52
N ASP A 543 18.76 -30.55 -38.09
CA ASP A 543 18.24 -30.35 -39.46
C ASP A 543 17.42 -29.05 -39.59
N ARG A 544 16.73 -28.60 -38.55
CA ARG A 544 15.95 -27.35 -38.57
C ARG A 544 16.81 -26.08 -38.60
N LEU A 545 18.10 -26.16 -38.34
CA LEU A 545 19.04 -25.05 -38.57
C LEU A 545 19.10 -24.64 -40.04
N HIS A 546 18.76 -25.57 -40.97
CA HIS A 546 18.75 -25.33 -42.41
C HIS A 546 17.33 -25.17 -42.96
N ASP A 547 16.33 -24.93 -42.07
CA ASP A 547 14.94 -24.75 -42.48
C ASP A 547 14.78 -23.53 -43.42
N ALA A 548 13.90 -23.64 -44.41
CA ALA A 548 13.59 -22.54 -45.31
C ALA A 548 13.04 -21.30 -44.58
N SER A 549 12.34 -21.54 -43.44
CA SER A 549 11.79 -20.46 -42.61
C SER A 549 12.82 -19.95 -41.61
N GLU A 550 13.14 -18.67 -41.68
CA GLU A 550 14.00 -17.99 -40.68
C GLU A 550 13.49 -18.18 -39.22
N LYS A 551 12.14 -18.17 -39.02
CA LYS A 551 11.55 -18.36 -37.70
C LYS A 551 11.83 -19.75 -37.11
N VAL A 552 11.80 -20.79 -37.98
CA VAL A 552 12.14 -22.14 -37.58
C VAL A 552 13.63 -22.26 -37.28
N ARG A 553 14.51 -21.71 -38.15
CA ARG A 553 15.95 -21.71 -37.91
C ARG A 553 16.28 -21.04 -36.57
N ARG A 554 15.71 -19.84 -36.34
CA ARG A 554 15.91 -19.11 -35.07
C ARG A 554 15.44 -19.92 -33.85
N ALA A 555 14.24 -20.48 -33.92
CA ALA A 555 13.72 -21.32 -32.81
C ALA A 555 14.63 -22.55 -32.57
N ALA A 556 15.19 -23.14 -33.63
CA ALA A 556 16.16 -24.22 -33.52
C ALA A 556 17.42 -23.78 -32.77
N VAL A 557 18.02 -22.64 -33.16
CA VAL A 557 19.20 -22.07 -32.50
C VAL A 557 18.93 -21.79 -31.00
N GLU A 558 17.79 -21.15 -30.70
CA GLU A 558 17.39 -20.85 -29.32
C GLU A 558 17.18 -22.14 -28.48
N SER A 559 16.66 -23.21 -29.09
CA SER A 559 16.32 -24.48 -28.40
C SER A 559 17.54 -25.39 -28.21
N LEU A 560 18.54 -25.31 -29.06
CA LEU A 560 19.73 -26.16 -28.99
C LEU A 560 20.51 -26.00 -27.68
N ALA A 561 20.55 -24.78 -27.12
CA ALA A 561 21.27 -24.54 -25.87
C ALA A 561 20.76 -25.40 -24.67
N ASN A 562 19.52 -25.89 -24.74
CA ASN A 562 18.93 -26.76 -23.74
C ASN A 562 19.21 -28.26 -23.95
N LEU A 563 19.86 -28.63 -25.07
CA LEU A 563 20.15 -30.02 -25.39
C LEU A 563 21.52 -30.44 -24.88
N GLN A 564 21.60 -31.61 -24.32
CA GLN A 564 22.85 -32.26 -23.93
C GLN A 564 23.41 -33.11 -25.09
N ASP A 565 23.84 -32.42 -26.17
CA ASP A 565 24.44 -33.07 -27.33
C ASP A 565 25.74 -32.36 -27.70
N HIS A 566 26.84 -33.13 -27.92
CA HIS A 566 28.16 -32.61 -28.22
C HIS A 566 28.25 -31.81 -29.55
N ARG A 567 27.29 -32.01 -30.47
CA ARG A 567 27.22 -31.30 -31.76
C ARG A 567 26.64 -29.89 -31.64
N VAL A 568 25.93 -29.61 -30.54
CA VAL A 568 25.26 -28.32 -30.32
C VAL A 568 26.26 -27.17 -30.42
N PHE A 569 27.40 -27.29 -29.77
CA PHE A 569 28.42 -26.25 -29.81
C PHE A 569 28.84 -25.92 -31.22
N THR A 570 29.20 -26.91 -32.00
CA THR A 570 29.63 -26.71 -33.41
C THR A 570 28.49 -26.15 -34.27
N ALA A 571 27.28 -26.58 -34.04
CA ALA A 571 26.11 -26.08 -34.75
C ALA A 571 25.86 -24.59 -34.45
N LEU A 572 25.97 -24.15 -33.18
CA LEU A 572 25.86 -22.75 -32.79
C LEU A 572 27.02 -21.89 -33.35
N ILE A 573 28.24 -22.41 -33.40
CA ILE A 573 29.37 -21.75 -34.07
C ILE A 573 29.09 -21.55 -35.57
N THR A 574 28.40 -22.50 -36.20
CA THR A 574 27.99 -22.32 -37.61
C THR A 574 26.86 -21.28 -37.73
N ALA A 575 25.91 -21.30 -36.81
CA ALA A 575 24.75 -20.39 -36.81
C ALA A 575 25.12 -18.90 -36.53
N ILE A 576 26.28 -18.63 -35.90
CA ILE A 576 26.73 -17.25 -35.70
C ILE A 576 27.15 -16.55 -36.99
N HIS A 577 27.30 -17.31 -38.06
CA HIS A 577 27.61 -16.84 -39.42
C HIS A 577 26.40 -16.89 -40.40
N ASP A 578 25.16 -17.11 -39.85
CA ASP A 578 23.93 -17.13 -40.68
C ASP A 578 23.74 -15.78 -41.41
N GLU A 579 23.09 -15.83 -42.58
CA GLU A 579 22.74 -14.63 -43.33
C GLU A 579 21.83 -13.65 -42.55
N SER A 580 20.95 -14.20 -41.67
CA SER A 580 20.02 -13.42 -40.88
C SER A 580 20.65 -12.89 -39.57
N PRO A 581 20.65 -11.57 -39.33
CA PRO A 581 21.12 -11.03 -38.06
C PRO A 581 20.37 -11.60 -36.85
N ARG A 582 19.10 -11.95 -37.04
CA ARG A 582 18.27 -12.53 -35.97
C ARG A 582 18.76 -13.91 -35.54
N ILE A 583 19.29 -14.68 -36.45
CA ILE A 583 19.87 -15.99 -36.18
C ILE A 583 21.23 -15.83 -35.53
N ARG A 584 22.10 -14.95 -36.08
CA ARG A 584 23.40 -14.65 -35.49
C ARG A 584 23.26 -14.14 -34.03
N MET A 585 22.28 -13.26 -33.79
CA MET A 585 21.95 -12.79 -32.44
C MET A 585 21.54 -13.93 -31.50
N ALA A 586 20.63 -14.82 -31.95
CA ALA A 586 20.21 -15.99 -31.17
C ALA A 586 21.39 -16.95 -30.91
N ALA A 587 22.27 -17.15 -31.90
CA ALA A 587 23.46 -17.97 -31.76
C ALA A 587 24.45 -17.40 -30.72
N ALA A 588 24.69 -16.07 -30.76
CA ALA A 588 25.54 -15.41 -29.77
C ALA A 588 24.94 -15.56 -28.34
N GLN A 589 23.65 -15.39 -28.21
CA GLN A 589 22.96 -15.59 -26.93
C GLN A 589 23.07 -17.04 -26.42
N SER A 590 22.80 -18.01 -27.27
CA SER A 590 22.88 -19.45 -26.96
C SER A 590 24.30 -19.89 -26.63
N LEU A 591 25.30 -19.38 -27.30
CA LEU A 591 26.72 -19.62 -26.98
C LEU A 591 27.11 -19.07 -25.62
N GLY A 592 26.56 -17.92 -25.24
CA GLY A 592 26.72 -17.38 -23.87
C GLY A 592 26.15 -18.30 -22.80
N GLN A 593 24.96 -18.87 -23.03
CA GLN A 593 24.32 -19.81 -22.10
C GLN A 593 25.12 -21.11 -21.89
N LEU A 594 25.86 -21.55 -22.90
CA LEU A 594 26.72 -22.71 -22.78
C LEU A 594 27.99 -22.46 -21.94
N GLU A 595 28.32 -21.20 -21.67
CA GLU A 595 29.51 -20.76 -20.90
C GLU A 595 30.82 -21.40 -21.35
N ASN A 596 30.88 -21.81 -22.63
CA ASN A 596 32.06 -22.51 -23.19
C ASN A 596 33.10 -21.50 -23.69
N VAL A 597 34.28 -21.54 -23.09
CA VAL A 597 35.41 -20.65 -23.42
C VAL A 597 35.85 -20.78 -24.92
N ALA A 598 35.63 -21.93 -25.55
CA ALA A 598 35.93 -22.11 -26.94
C ALA A 598 35.12 -21.19 -27.89
N ALA A 599 33.98 -20.62 -27.41
CA ALA A 599 33.19 -19.67 -28.19
C ALA A 599 33.77 -18.24 -28.21
N VAL A 600 34.74 -17.94 -27.36
CA VAL A 600 35.27 -16.57 -27.18
C VAL A 600 35.76 -15.96 -28.48
N LEU A 601 36.48 -16.68 -29.30
CA LEU A 601 37.01 -16.16 -30.56
C LEU A 601 35.91 -15.73 -31.54
N GLU A 602 34.88 -16.58 -31.69
CA GLU A 602 33.76 -16.27 -32.59
C GLU A 602 32.86 -15.15 -32.04
N LEU A 603 32.69 -15.10 -30.70
CA LEU A 603 31.96 -14.00 -30.06
C LEU A 603 32.73 -12.67 -30.16
N VAL A 604 34.06 -12.70 -30.12
CA VAL A 604 34.92 -11.52 -30.38
C VAL A 604 34.74 -11.04 -31.81
N HIS A 605 34.72 -11.94 -32.81
CA HIS A 605 34.40 -11.56 -34.19
C HIS A 605 32.98 -11.00 -34.30
N ALA A 606 32.02 -11.55 -33.58
CA ALA A 606 30.64 -11.07 -33.56
C ALA A 606 30.47 -9.66 -32.91
N LEU A 607 31.45 -9.16 -32.16
CA LEU A 607 31.49 -7.75 -31.73
C LEU A 607 31.73 -6.76 -32.91
N GLU A 608 32.15 -7.24 -34.07
CA GLU A 608 32.36 -6.45 -35.26
C GLU A 608 31.22 -6.61 -36.29
N ASP A 609 30.12 -7.31 -35.90
CA ASP A 609 28.97 -7.53 -36.78
C ASP A 609 28.32 -6.20 -37.23
N SER A 610 27.80 -6.19 -38.46
CA SER A 610 27.10 -5.05 -39.01
C SER A 610 25.84 -4.67 -38.21
N ASP A 611 25.17 -5.67 -37.58
CA ASP A 611 23.96 -5.47 -36.80
C ASP A 611 24.29 -5.20 -35.30
N ALA A 612 23.79 -4.09 -34.76
CA ALA A 612 24.05 -3.68 -33.41
C ALA A 612 23.53 -4.66 -32.34
N TRP A 613 22.45 -5.38 -32.62
CA TRP A 613 21.94 -6.38 -31.71
C TRP A 613 22.80 -7.63 -31.65
N VAL A 614 23.39 -8.03 -32.75
CA VAL A 614 24.38 -9.12 -32.74
C VAL A 614 25.57 -8.75 -31.89
N ARG A 615 26.13 -7.54 -32.07
CA ARG A 615 27.24 -7.03 -31.25
C ARG A 615 26.86 -6.96 -29.75
N TYR A 616 25.63 -6.49 -29.46
CA TYR A 616 25.12 -6.42 -28.10
C TYR A 616 25.05 -7.80 -27.42
N TYR A 617 24.48 -8.80 -28.13
CA TYR A 617 24.37 -10.14 -27.53
C TYR A 617 25.72 -10.85 -27.49
N ALA A 618 26.64 -10.56 -28.39
CA ALA A 618 28.06 -11.02 -28.33
C ALA A 618 28.74 -10.48 -27.05
N ALA A 619 28.60 -9.19 -26.76
CA ALA A 619 29.14 -8.60 -25.53
C ALA A 619 28.53 -9.25 -24.28
N ARG A 620 27.22 -9.49 -24.27
CA ARG A 620 26.53 -10.17 -23.16
C ARG A 620 26.96 -11.63 -23.00
N ALA A 621 27.17 -12.35 -24.09
CA ALA A 621 27.65 -13.71 -24.05
C ALA A 621 29.08 -13.77 -23.46
N LEU A 622 29.94 -12.84 -23.85
CA LEU A 622 31.30 -12.72 -23.29
C LEU A 622 31.25 -12.36 -21.78
N ALA A 623 30.25 -11.61 -21.33
CA ALA A 623 30.03 -11.34 -19.92
C ALA A 623 29.67 -12.61 -19.13
N GLN A 624 28.94 -13.54 -19.72
CA GLN A 624 28.60 -14.84 -19.12
C GLN A 624 29.83 -15.77 -19.04
N ILE A 625 30.57 -15.85 -20.12
CA ILE A 625 31.78 -16.69 -20.24
C ILE A 625 32.92 -16.17 -19.36
N ARG A 626 32.99 -14.85 -19.14
CA ARG A 626 34.00 -14.16 -18.29
C ARG A 626 35.47 -14.45 -18.70
N SER A 627 35.75 -14.66 -19.98
CA SER A 627 37.12 -14.91 -20.42
C SER A 627 37.94 -13.62 -20.51
N PRO A 628 39.15 -13.56 -19.90
CA PRO A 628 40.04 -12.41 -20.01
C PRO A 628 40.52 -12.13 -21.42
N GLU A 629 40.51 -13.11 -22.31
CA GLU A 629 40.94 -12.99 -23.70
C GLU A 629 40.05 -12.03 -24.51
N SER A 630 38.80 -11.80 -24.10
CA SER A 630 37.86 -10.87 -24.74
C SER A 630 38.03 -9.40 -24.34
N MET A 631 38.88 -9.10 -23.35
CA MET A 631 38.97 -7.74 -22.79
C MET A 631 39.35 -6.67 -23.80
N ASP A 632 40.25 -6.95 -24.77
CA ASP A 632 40.70 -5.95 -25.75
C ASP A 632 39.58 -5.61 -26.73
N ALA A 633 38.85 -6.62 -27.19
CA ALA A 633 37.72 -6.44 -28.09
C ALA A 633 36.57 -5.71 -27.39
N LEU A 634 36.27 -6.06 -26.15
CA LEU A 634 35.27 -5.36 -25.33
C LEU A 634 35.69 -3.91 -25.04
N ALA A 635 36.96 -3.65 -24.80
CA ALA A 635 37.49 -2.31 -24.62
C ALA A 635 37.38 -1.45 -25.91
N ALA A 636 37.57 -2.06 -27.07
CA ALA A 636 37.34 -1.40 -28.36
C ALA A 636 35.84 -1.10 -28.56
N ALA A 637 34.97 -2.07 -28.34
CA ALA A 637 33.53 -1.89 -28.39
C ALA A 637 33.02 -0.78 -27.40
N LEU A 638 33.53 -0.74 -26.19
CA LEU A 638 33.23 0.29 -25.20
C LEU A 638 33.62 1.70 -25.70
N ARG A 639 34.76 1.84 -26.36
CA ARG A 639 35.26 3.16 -26.80
C ARG A 639 34.64 3.61 -28.12
N GLU A 640 34.42 2.71 -29.05
CA GLU A 640 34.28 3.05 -30.45
C GLU A 640 32.93 2.66 -31.07
N ASP A 641 32.13 1.77 -30.42
CA ASP A 641 30.85 1.37 -30.99
C ASP A 641 29.89 2.57 -31.10
N ASN A 642 29.20 2.66 -32.24
CA ASN A 642 28.23 3.72 -32.51
C ASN A 642 26.91 3.52 -31.80
N ALA A 643 26.63 2.34 -31.27
CA ALA A 643 25.41 2.01 -30.53
C ALA A 643 25.65 2.04 -29.01
N THR A 644 25.03 2.98 -28.30
CA THR A 644 25.21 3.13 -26.85
C THR A 644 24.87 1.83 -26.07
N GLN A 645 23.89 1.06 -26.51
CA GLN A 645 23.54 -0.23 -25.88
C GLN A 645 24.68 -1.26 -25.98
N VAL A 646 25.45 -1.26 -27.05
CA VAL A 646 26.63 -2.15 -27.22
C VAL A 646 27.73 -1.70 -26.25
N ARG A 647 28.00 -0.40 -26.20
CA ARG A 647 28.97 0.19 -25.25
C ARG A 647 28.64 -0.15 -23.80
N ILE A 648 27.37 -0.05 -23.43
CA ILE A 648 26.89 -0.43 -22.08
C ILE A 648 27.13 -1.92 -21.84
N ALA A 649 26.75 -2.79 -22.80
CA ALA A 649 26.95 -4.23 -22.67
C ALA A 649 28.44 -4.60 -22.55
N ALA A 650 29.32 -3.88 -23.27
CA ALA A 650 30.75 -4.04 -23.14
C ALA A 650 31.30 -3.61 -21.78
N ALA A 651 30.77 -2.52 -21.21
CA ALA A 651 31.10 -2.10 -19.86
C ALA A 651 30.67 -3.16 -18.82
N ASP A 652 29.45 -3.69 -18.91
CA ASP A 652 28.94 -4.75 -18.05
C ASP A 652 29.77 -6.02 -18.15
N ALA A 653 30.18 -6.40 -19.40
CA ALA A 653 31.04 -7.54 -19.65
C ALA A 653 32.44 -7.39 -19.01
N LEU A 654 33.05 -6.23 -19.14
CA LEU A 654 34.31 -5.91 -18.48
C LEU A 654 34.19 -5.97 -16.95
N GLY A 655 33.07 -5.49 -16.41
CA GLY A 655 32.73 -5.60 -14.99
C GLY A 655 32.62 -7.04 -14.52
N ALA A 656 31.95 -7.89 -15.31
CA ALA A 656 31.76 -9.31 -15.01
C ALA A 656 33.08 -10.13 -15.09
N ILE A 657 33.97 -9.79 -16.05
CA ILE A 657 35.30 -10.39 -16.17
C ILE A 657 36.19 -9.99 -15.01
N GLY A 658 36.14 -8.74 -14.60
CA GLY A 658 36.80 -8.23 -13.42
C GLY A 658 38.31 -8.01 -13.55
N GLY A 659 38.94 -7.81 -12.41
CA GLY A 659 40.40 -7.64 -12.32
C GLY A 659 40.89 -6.21 -12.58
N ARG A 660 42.18 -5.99 -12.32
CA ARG A 660 42.81 -4.66 -12.42
C ARG A 660 42.72 -4.03 -13.81
N ARG A 661 42.84 -4.87 -14.83
CA ARG A 661 42.76 -4.41 -16.23
C ARG A 661 41.36 -3.86 -16.58
N ALA A 662 40.31 -4.52 -16.15
CA ALA A 662 38.95 -4.04 -16.33
C ALA A 662 38.76 -2.67 -15.65
N VAL A 663 39.28 -2.47 -14.42
CA VAL A 663 39.24 -1.17 -13.73
C VAL A 663 39.91 -0.08 -14.58
N SER A 664 41.10 -0.35 -15.13
CA SER A 664 41.85 0.65 -15.94
C SER A 664 41.11 1.03 -17.22
N ILE A 665 40.31 0.10 -17.78
CA ILE A 665 39.52 0.34 -19.00
C ILE A 665 38.26 1.14 -18.65
N LEU A 666 37.58 0.81 -17.56
CA LEU A 666 36.27 1.40 -17.14
C LEU A 666 36.42 2.78 -16.50
N ALA A 667 37.49 3.01 -15.73
CA ALA A 667 37.64 4.24 -14.92
C ALA A 667 37.54 5.55 -15.73
N PRO A 668 38.05 5.68 -16.97
CA PRO A 668 37.91 6.90 -17.77
C PRO A 668 36.44 7.23 -18.14
N PHE A 669 35.55 6.24 -18.13
CA PHE A 669 34.13 6.41 -18.49
C PHE A 669 33.24 6.89 -17.36
N VAL A 670 33.72 6.90 -16.12
CA VAL A 670 32.98 7.40 -14.96
C VAL A 670 32.54 8.85 -15.11
N ASP A 671 33.39 9.66 -15.78
CA ASP A 671 33.14 11.09 -16.03
C ASP A 671 32.71 11.38 -17.47
N PHE A 672 32.26 10.36 -18.19
CA PHE A 672 31.91 10.51 -19.61
C PHE A 672 30.65 11.39 -19.80
N ALA A 673 30.55 12.06 -20.95
CA ALA A 673 29.42 12.98 -21.21
C ALA A 673 28.08 12.23 -21.39
N ASP A 674 28.11 11.03 -21.94
CA ASP A 674 26.94 10.15 -22.00
C ASP A 674 26.67 9.58 -20.61
N ARG A 675 25.54 9.99 -20.06
CA ARG A 675 25.17 9.66 -18.68
C ARG A 675 24.88 8.16 -18.49
N ASP A 676 24.25 7.52 -19.47
CA ASP A 676 23.92 6.09 -19.37
C ASP A 676 25.19 5.24 -19.41
N LEU A 677 26.16 5.64 -20.23
CA LEU A 677 27.45 4.97 -20.27
C LEU A 677 28.28 5.21 -19.01
N ALA A 678 28.26 6.43 -18.46
CA ALA A 678 28.94 6.73 -17.20
C ALA A 678 28.36 5.92 -16.04
N ARG A 679 27.04 5.80 -15.98
CA ARG A 679 26.32 4.95 -15.02
C ARG A 679 26.71 3.48 -15.19
N ALA A 680 26.71 2.95 -16.41
CA ALA A 680 27.11 1.57 -16.69
C ALA A 680 28.55 1.30 -16.26
N ALA A 681 29.48 2.21 -16.54
CA ALA A 681 30.88 2.11 -16.10
C ALA A 681 31.00 2.10 -14.56
N LEU A 682 30.24 2.96 -13.86
CA LEU A 682 30.18 2.97 -12.40
C LEU A 682 29.65 1.63 -11.84
N MET A 683 28.53 1.14 -12.38
CA MET A 683 27.94 -0.13 -11.95
C MET A 683 28.89 -1.31 -12.22
N ALA A 684 29.55 -1.33 -13.38
CA ALA A 684 30.55 -2.32 -13.72
C ALA A 684 31.73 -2.30 -12.74
N LEU A 685 32.25 -1.12 -12.38
CA LEU A 685 33.30 -0.98 -11.37
C LEU A 685 32.87 -1.51 -9.99
N GLY A 686 31.60 -1.35 -9.63
CA GLY A 686 31.03 -1.90 -8.40
C GLY A 686 31.13 -3.43 -8.35
N VAL A 687 30.99 -4.10 -9.49
CA VAL A 687 30.98 -5.57 -9.61
C VAL A 687 32.40 -6.16 -9.79
N VAL A 688 33.36 -5.38 -10.31
CA VAL A 688 34.73 -5.86 -10.65
C VAL A 688 35.43 -6.62 -9.53
N GLY A 689 35.12 -6.33 -8.25
CA GLY A 689 35.75 -7.01 -7.11
C GLY A 689 37.21 -6.68 -6.82
N HIS A 690 37.82 -5.75 -7.57
CA HIS A 690 39.23 -5.34 -7.38
C HIS A 690 39.32 -4.08 -6.50
N PRO A 691 40.31 -3.97 -5.58
CA PRO A 691 40.43 -2.78 -4.71
C PRO A 691 40.62 -1.46 -5.47
N ASP A 692 41.36 -1.47 -6.58
CA ASP A 692 41.58 -0.24 -7.41
C ASP A 692 40.27 0.38 -7.94
N ALA A 693 39.16 -0.37 -7.98
CA ALA A 693 37.83 0.14 -8.37
C ALA A 693 37.25 1.14 -7.37
N LEU A 694 37.69 1.12 -6.13
CA LEU A 694 37.21 2.07 -5.10
C LEU A 694 37.53 3.51 -5.41
N HIS A 695 38.70 3.78 -5.99
CA HIS A 695 39.15 5.15 -6.25
C HIS A 695 38.22 5.89 -7.21
N PRO A 696 37.91 5.39 -8.41
CA PRO A 696 36.99 6.06 -9.33
C PRO A 696 35.57 6.15 -8.77
N ILE A 697 35.07 5.14 -8.02
CA ILE A 697 33.73 5.22 -7.42
C ILE A 697 33.70 6.27 -6.29
N ARG A 698 34.72 6.34 -5.43
CA ARG A 698 34.84 7.36 -4.39
C ARG A 698 34.98 8.78 -4.97
N SER A 699 35.63 8.92 -6.12
CA SER A 699 35.66 10.19 -6.85
C SER A 699 34.27 10.59 -7.30
N ALA A 700 33.50 9.66 -7.86
CA ALA A 700 32.13 9.90 -8.29
C ALA A 700 31.16 10.23 -7.13
N LEU A 701 31.35 9.66 -5.92
CA LEU A 701 30.63 10.04 -4.70
C LEU A 701 30.83 11.50 -4.28
N ARG A 702 31.89 12.15 -4.77
CA ARG A 702 32.22 13.56 -4.49
C ARG A 702 31.91 14.49 -5.68
N SER A 703 31.26 13.97 -6.72
CA SER A 703 30.87 14.77 -7.89
C SER A 703 29.91 15.89 -7.52
N ASN A 704 29.97 17.00 -8.25
CA ASN A 704 28.99 18.09 -8.14
C ASN A 704 27.62 17.69 -8.74
N ASP A 705 27.56 16.64 -9.56
CA ASP A 705 26.34 16.12 -10.17
C ASP A 705 25.65 15.13 -9.22
N ASP A 706 24.47 15.50 -8.71
CA ASP A 706 23.65 14.69 -7.82
C ASP A 706 23.36 13.30 -8.37
N SER A 707 23.06 13.22 -9.67
CA SER A 707 22.74 11.96 -10.32
C SER A 707 23.93 11.01 -10.37
N ARG A 708 25.11 11.57 -10.58
CA ARG A 708 26.37 10.79 -10.58
C ARG A 708 26.70 10.30 -9.18
N ARG A 709 26.48 11.13 -8.14
CA ARG A 709 26.65 10.69 -6.75
C ARG A 709 25.68 9.56 -6.41
N LEU A 710 24.42 9.66 -6.85
CA LEU A 710 23.43 8.61 -6.66
C LEU A 710 23.80 7.30 -7.35
N ASP A 711 24.29 7.36 -8.58
CA ASP A 711 24.77 6.18 -9.32
C ASP A 711 26.01 5.57 -8.63
N ALA A 712 26.90 6.41 -8.09
CA ALA A 712 28.06 5.95 -7.33
C ALA A 712 27.67 5.27 -6.00
N VAL A 713 26.63 5.74 -5.31
CA VAL A 713 26.07 5.08 -4.12
C VAL A 713 25.61 3.65 -4.44
N ARG A 714 24.90 3.47 -5.56
CA ARG A 714 24.45 2.14 -6.00
C ARG A 714 25.64 1.25 -6.42
N ALA A 715 26.59 1.83 -7.14
CA ALA A 715 27.77 1.12 -7.59
C ALA A 715 28.64 0.61 -6.44
N ILE A 716 28.88 1.45 -5.43
CA ILE A 716 29.71 1.04 -4.30
C ILE A 716 29.01 -0.01 -3.44
N ALA A 717 27.68 0.05 -3.33
CA ALA A 717 26.89 -0.95 -2.59
C ALA A 717 27.03 -2.36 -3.18
N ALA A 718 27.21 -2.48 -4.49
CA ALA A 718 27.37 -3.76 -5.20
C ALA A 718 28.59 -4.55 -4.72
N ARG A 719 29.61 -3.89 -4.17
CA ARG A 719 30.82 -4.53 -3.62
C ARG A 719 30.57 -5.35 -2.36
N ARG A 720 29.62 -4.91 -1.52
CA ARG A 720 29.21 -5.58 -0.27
C ARG A 720 30.37 -5.84 0.69
N ASP A 721 31.43 -5.02 0.68
CA ASP A 721 32.59 -5.10 1.56
C ASP A 721 32.61 -3.97 2.62
N ALA A 722 33.55 -4.05 3.56
CA ALA A 722 33.70 -3.08 4.64
C ALA A 722 33.97 -1.66 4.12
N GLU A 723 34.74 -1.52 3.04
CA GLU A 723 35.11 -0.26 2.44
C GLU A 723 33.91 0.42 1.74
N ALA A 724 33.02 -0.38 1.18
CA ALA A 724 31.74 0.09 0.66
C ALA A 724 30.84 0.62 1.80
N ALA A 725 30.74 -0.12 2.90
CA ALA A 725 29.96 0.29 4.06
C ALA A 725 30.47 1.61 4.67
N GLU A 726 31.80 1.77 4.76
CA GLU A 726 32.43 3.01 5.24
C GLU A 726 32.13 4.19 4.31
N ALA A 727 32.27 4.00 2.99
CA ALA A 727 32.01 5.05 2.02
C ALA A 727 30.53 5.47 2.00
N LEU A 728 29.60 4.53 2.08
CA LEU A 728 28.17 4.82 2.18
C LEU A 728 27.82 5.53 3.49
N GLN A 729 28.43 5.11 4.61
CA GLN A 729 28.28 5.80 5.90
C GLN A 729 28.74 7.24 5.79
N TRP A 730 29.92 7.48 5.20
CA TRP A 730 30.43 8.84 4.98
C TRP A 730 29.49 9.67 4.10
N THR A 731 28.99 9.09 3.00
CA THR A 731 28.06 9.76 2.09
C THR A 731 26.77 10.14 2.82
N ALA A 732 26.17 9.23 3.57
CA ALA A 732 24.94 9.49 4.34
C ALA A 732 25.14 10.62 5.38
N ALA A 733 26.32 10.71 5.99
CA ALA A 733 26.64 11.74 7.00
C ALA A 733 26.92 13.12 6.38
N ALA A 734 27.55 13.18 5.19
CA ALA A 734 28.15 14.39 4.64
C ALA A 734 27.37 15.01 3.46
N ASP A 735 26.53 14.23 2.73
CA ASP A 735 25.83 14.76 1.56
C ASP A 735 24.71 15.73 1.95
N SER A 736 24.57 16.80 1.15
CA SER A 736 23.52 17.79 1.34
C SER A 736 22.19 17.43 0.67
N ASN A 737 22.21 16.50 -0.30
CA ASN A 737 21.02 16.06 -0.99
C ASN A 737 20.35 14.90 -0.25
N GLU A 738 19.14 15.16 0.26
CA GLU A 738 18.39 14.21 1.08
C GLU A 738 18.13 12.87 0.36
N SER A 739 17.89 12.89 -0.96
CA SER A 739 17.66 11.66 -1.73
C SER A 739 18.91 10.78 -1.82
N ILE A 740 20.11 11.37 -1.83
CA ILE A 740 21.38 10.65 -1.82
C ILE A 740 21.64 10.06 -0.43
N VAL A 741 21.34 10.83 0.61
CA VAL A 741 21.41 10.38 2.02
C VAL A 741 20.50 9.16 2.23
N GLU A 742 19.26 9.24 1.78
CA GLU A 742 18.30 8.13 1.86
C GLU A 742 18.79 6.91 1.09
N ALA A 743 19.23 7.09 -0.16
CA ALA A 743 19.75 6.01 -0.96
C ALA A 743 20.97 5.33 -0.30
N ALA A 744 21.87 6.10 0.30
CA ALA A 744 23.04 5.54 0.99
C ALA A 744 22.64 4.70 2.22
N ILE A 745 21.65 5.17 2.99
CA ILE A 745 21.10 4.44 4.15
C ILE A 745 20.36 3.17 3.69
N GLU A 746 19.58 3.24 2.60
CA GLU A 746 18.88 2.09 2.03
C GLU A 746 19.84 1.04 1.49
N GLU A 747 20.90 1.47 0.80
CA GLU A 747 21.90 0.54 0.28
C GLU A 747 22.69 -0.14 1.40
N LEU A 748 23.02 0.57 2.50
CA LEU A 748 23.60 -0.04 3.70
C LEU A 748 22.70 -1.17 4.25
N ALA A 749 21.39 -0.93 4.30
CA ALA A 749 20.44 -1.94 4.75
C ALA A 749 20.32 -3.11 3.77
N ARG A 750 20.36 -2.84 2.45
CA ARG A 750 20.30 -3.86 1.39
C ARG A 750 21.57 -4.74 1.37
N MET A 751 22.71 -4.18 1.68
CA MET A 751 23.94 -4.95 1.85
C MET A 751 23.79 -6.01 2.93
N ALA A 752 23.16 -5.67 4.05
CA ALA A 752 22.88 -6.55 5.19
C ALA A 752 24.13 -7.30 5.70
N THR A 753 25.33 -6.71 5.56
CA THR A 753 26.56 -7.24 6.12
C THR A 753 26.79 -6.75 7.55
N PRO A 754 27.59 -7.42 8.38
CA PRO A 754 27.90 -6.94 9.72
C PRO A 754 28.44 -5.50 9.74
N GLU A 755 29.27 -5.15 8.76
CA GLU A 755 29.89 -3.83 8.62
C GLU A 755 28.84 -2.76 8.25
N SER A 756 27.93 -3.08 7.32
CA SER A 756 26.87 -2.15 6.92
C SER A 756 25.85 -1.93 8.06
N ILE A 757 25.52 -2.96 8.82
CA ILE A 757 24.68 -2.85 10.01
C ILE A 757 25.36 -1.99 11.08
N ALA A 758 26.66 -2.20 11.30
CA ALA A 758 27.44 -1.36 12.22
C ALA A 758 27.51 0.10 11.74
N ALA A 759 27.56 0.35 10.42
CA ALA A 759 27.50 1.68 9.85
C ALA A 759 26.14 2.35 10.11
N LEU A 760 25.01 1.63 9.90
CA LEU A 760 23.68 2.12 10.23
C LEU A 760 23.52 2.46 11.73
N LEU A 761 24.05 1.60 12.60
CA LEU A 761 24.07 1.85 14.05
C LEU A 761 24.86 3.12 14.40
N ARG A 762 26.01 3.36 13.75
CA ARG A 762 26.77 4.61 13.94
C ARG A 762 26.02 5.83 13.42
N LEU A 763 25.37 5.74 12.24
CA LEU A 763 24.54 6.81 11.68
C LEU A 763 23.34 7.16 12.59
N SER A 764 22.81 6.20 13.33
CA SER A 764 21.71 6.42 14.26
C SER A 764 22.08 7.31 15.47
N ALA A 765 23.35 7.55 15.73
CA ALA A 765 23.81 8.53 16.73
C ALA A 765 23.54 9.99 16.30
N ASP A 766 23.50 10.25 14.99
CA ASP A 766 23.14 11.56 14.45
C ASP A 766 21.62 11.76 14.53
N ARG A 767 21.20 12.86 15.17
CA ARG A 767 19.78 13.19 15.36
C ARG A 767 19.03 13.31 14.02
N ARG A 768 19.69 13.81 12.99
CA ARG A 768 19.11 13.99 11.63
C ARG A 768 18.83 12.66 10.94
N LEU A 769 19.69 11.67 11.13
CA LEU A 769 19.67 10.39 10.41
C LEU A 769 19.04 9.25 11.24
N ARG A 770 18.84 9.47 12.54
CA ARG A 770 18.43 8.46 13.54
C ARG A 770 17.21 7.67 13.09
N GLU A 771 16.10 8.35 12.82
CA GLU A 771 14.85 7.68 12.49
C GLU A 771 14.95 6.87 11.20
N LYS A 772 15.65 7.40 10.19
CA LYS A 772 15.88 6.71 8.93
C LYS A 772 16.73 5.44 9.14
N ALA A 773 17.80 5.53 9.92
CA ALA A 773 18.64 4.39 10.23
C ALA A 773 17.90 3.32 11.05
N ILE A 774 17.14 3.71 12.08
CA ILE A 774 16.32 2.80 12.89
C ILE A 774 15.28 2.10 12.03
N MET A 775 14.61 2.84 11.14
CA MET A 775 13.61 2.27 10.24
C MET A 775 14.21 1.18 9.33
N GLN A 776 15.40 1.41 8.77
CA GLN A 776 16.05 0.42 7.93
C GLN A 776 16.57 -0.78 8.75
N LEU A 777 17.15 -0.54 9.93
CA LEU A 777 17.55 -1.61 10.86
C LEU A 777 16.37 -2.49 11.25
N SER A 778 15.19 -1.90 11.48
CA SER A 778 13.99 -2.63 11.88
C SER A 778 13.38 -3.52 10.77
N ARG A 779 13.73 -3.26 9.51
CA ARG A 779 13.29 -4.04 8.33
C ARG A 779 14.18 -5.25 8.04
N LEU A 780 15.33 -5.35 8.70
CA LEU A 780 16.22 -6.49 8.55
C LEU A 780 15.56 -7.77 9.10
N GLY A 781 15.83 -8.90 8.45
CA GLY A 781 15.28 -10.19 8.88
C GLY A 781 15.91 -10.72 10.17
N PRO A 782 15.32 -11.78 10.76
CA PRO A 782 15.78 -12.38 12.02
C PRO A 782 17.26 -12.78 12.06
N ALA A 783 17.81 -13.18 10.92
CA ALA A 783 19.23 -13.56 10.80
C ALA A 783 20.22 -12.44 11.22
N HIS A 784 19.74 -11.19 11.27
CA HIS A 784 20.58 -10.02 11.59
C HIS A 784 20.41 -9.50 13.01
N LEU A 785 19.53 -10.12 13.82
CA LEU A 785 19.28 -9.71 15.22
C LEU A 785 20.58 -9.57 16.04
N ALA A 786 21.49 -10.53 15.91
CA ALA A 786 22.76 -10.48 16.62
C ALA A 786 23.66 -9.29 16.24
N HIS A 787 23.63 -8.92 14.95
CA HIS A 787 24.40 -7.78 14.45
C HIS A 787 23.82 -6.44 14.91
N VAL A 788 22.47 -6.31 14.96
CA VAL A 788 21.81 -5.13 15.52
C VAL A 788 22.03 -5.05 17.02
N ALA A 789 22.00 -6.21 17.71
CA ALA A 789 22.26 -6.32 19.14
C ALA A 789 23.69 -5.88 19.53
N ALA A 790 24.67 -6.00 18.63
CA ALA A 790 26.02 -5.48 18.87
C ALA A 790 26.02 -3.97 19.20
N GLY A 791 25.03 -3.23 18.73
CA GLY A 791 24.83 -1.83 19.05
C GLY A 791 24.58 -1.54 20.53
N LEU A 792 24.11 -2.54 21.31
CA LEU A 792 23.90 -2.42 22.77
C LEU A 792 25.21 -2.24 23.55
N SER A 793 26.32 -2.67 22.97
CA SER A 793 27.66 -2.52 23.57
C SER A 793 28.40 -1.25 23.12
N SER A 794 27.72 -0.36 22.38
CA SER A 794 28.33 0.89 21.90
C SER A 794 28.66 1.83 23.06
N PRO A 795 29.83 2.53 23.04
CA PRO A 795 30.11 3.58 24.01
C PRO A 795 29.18 4.78 23.92
N GLN A 796 28.54 4.97 22.75
CA GLN A 796 27.61 6.09 22.50
C GLN A 796 26.19 5.74 22.97
N LEU A 797 25.64 6.54 23.88
CA LEU A 797 24.30 6.39 24.43
C LEU A 797 23.23 6.27 23.32
N GLU A 798 23.29 7.17 22.35
CA GLU A 798 22.27 7.23 21.29
C GLU A 798 22.30 6.00 20.37
N THR A 799 23.48 5.42 20.12
CA THR A 799 23.59 4.16 19.37
C THR A 799 22.95 3.01 20.14
N ARG A 800 23.19 2.92 21.48
CA ARG A 800 22.56 1.88 22.31
C ARG A 800 21.04 2.01 22.31
N ARG A 801 20.51 3.24 22.47
CA ARG A 801 19.07 3.53 22.40
C ARG A 801 18.48 3.13 21.04
N SER A 802 19.14 3.50 19.96
CA SER A 802 18.70 3.18 18.60
C SER A 802 18.70 1.67 18.32
N ALA A 803 19.68 0.94 18.82
CA ALA A 803 19.71 -0.51 18.73
C ALA A 803 18.53 -1.16 19.47
N VAL A 804 18.24 -0.69 20.69
CA VAL A 804 17.06 -1.11 21.46
C VAL A 804 15.77 -0.85 20.69
N GLU A 805 15.63 0.34 20.14
CA GLU A 805 14.43 0.73 19.40
C GLU A 805 14.26 -0.07 18.11
N ALA A 806 15.33 -0.29 17.36
CA ALA A 806 15.32 -1.12 16.15
C ALA A 806 14.89 -2.56 16.48
N LEU A 807 15.49 -3.17 17.51
CA LEU A 807 15.14 -4.52 17.97
C LEU A 807 13.66 -4.61 18.38
N GLY A 808 13.15 -3.61 19.10
CA GLY A 808 11.74 -3.56 19.49
C GLY A 808 10.78 -3.42 18.28
N ARG A 809 11.21 -2.81 17.18
CA ARG A 809 10.43 -2.68 15.94
C ARG A 809 10.51 -3.91 15.03
N MET A 810 11.53 -4.77 15.16
CA MET A 810 11.67 -5.99 14.36
C MET A 810 10.60 -7.05 14.64
N LYS A 811 9.83 -6.92 15.74
CA LYS A 811 8.71 -7.79 16.14
C LYS A 811 9.06 -9.30 16.14
N HIS A 812 10.26 -9.66 16.54
CA HIS A 812 10.71 -11.04 16.61
C HIS A 812 10.82 -11.53 18.07
N PRO A 813 10.36 -12.76 18.39
CA PRO A 813 10.39 -13.27 19.78
C PRO A 813 11.80 -13.27 20.42
N GLU A 814 12.84 -13.64 19.67
CA GLU A 814 14.24 -13.64 20.16
C GLU A 814 14.75 -12.23 20.51
N ALA A 815 14.19 -11.18 19.91
CA ALA A 815 14.55 -9.80 20.27
C ALA A 815 14.23 -9.50 21.74
N SER A 816 13.21 -10.13 22.32
CA SER A 816 12.84 -9.95 23.72
C SER A 816 13.94 -10.41 24.70
N GLU A 817 14.61 -11.53 24.42
CA GLU A 817 15.73 -12.02 25.24
C GLU A 817 16.92 -11.05 25.15
N ILE A 818 17.17 -10.53 23.92
CA ILE A 818 18.26 -9.58 23.70
C ILE A 818 17.96 -8.25 24.43
N LEU A 819 16.73 -7.75 24.36
CA LEU A 819 16.31 -6.52 25.03
C LEU A 819 16.34 -6.66 26.56
N THR A 820 16.18 -7.85 27.10
CA THR A 820 16.33 -8.09 28.54
C THR A 820 17.73 -7.72 29.03
N ARG A 821 18.77 -7.85 28.20
CA ARG A 821 20.16 -7.43 28.55
C ARG A 821 20.28 -5.91 28.60
N ALA A 822 19.50 -5.17 27.77
CA ALA A 822 19.49 -3.73 27.78
C ALA A 822 18.82 -3.13 29.03
N LEU A 823 18.09 -3.94 29.80
CA LEU A 823 17.56 -3.56 31.12
C LEU A 823 18.64 -3.41 32.21
N ASP A 824 19.85 -3.89 31.96
CA ASP A 824 21.01 -3.74 32.85
C ASP A 824 21.96 -2.60 32.43
N ASP A 825 21.56 -1.77 31.43
CA ASP A 825 22.36 -0.65 30.97
C ASP A 825 22.58 0.37 32.10
N ASP A 826 23.76 0.98 32.12
CA ASP A 826 24.14 2.01 33.12
C ASP A 826 23.27 3.25 33.03
N ARG A 827 22.72 3.54 31.83
CA ARG A 827 21.93 4.75 31.56
C ARG A 827 20.43 4.48 31.65
N PRO A 828 19.69 5.27 32.43
CA PRO A 828 18.24 5.12 32.59
C PRO A 828 17.47 5.27 31.26
N GLU A 829 18.00 6.11 30.36
CA GLU A 829 17.37 6.34 29.05
C GLU A 829 17.35 5.07 28.17
N VAL A 830 18.39 4.23 28.27
CA VAL A 830 18.46 2.94 27.55
C VAL A 830 17.52 1.93 28.19
N ARG A 831 17.53 1.84 29.54
CA ARG A 831 16.62 0.94 30.27
C ARG A 831 15.15 1.27 30.01
N LEU A 832 14.80 2.57 30.01
CA LEU A 832 13.46 3.04 29.68
C LEU A 832 13.05 2.65 28.25
N THR A 833 13.94 2.89 27.27
CA THR A 833 13.68 2.50 25.87
C THR A 833 13.51 0.98 25.74
N ALA A 834 14.26 0.18 26.48
CA ALA A 834 14.16 -1.28 26.50
C ALA A 834 12.81 -1.75 27.07
N LEU A 835 12.32 -1.14 28.15
CA LEU A 835 11.01 -1.43 28.72
C LEU A 835 9.88 -1.14 27.70
N LEU A 836 9.95 0.00 27.02
CA LEU A 836 8.98 0.35 25.98
C LEU A 836 9.03 -0.62 24.78
N ALA A 837 10.23 -1.06 24.40
CA ALA A 837 10.43 -2.02 23.32
C ALA A 837 9.87 -3.41 23.69
N ILE A 838 10.15 -3.91 24.89
CA ILE A 838 9.63 -5.20 25.41
C ILE A 838 8.10 -5.16 25.48
N ARG A 839 7.53 -4.06 25.99
CA ARG A 839 6.07 -3.86 26.02
C ARG A 839 5.46 -3.93 24.62
N ARG A 840 6.09 -3.33 23.61
CA ARG A 840 5.64 -3.34 22.21
C ARG A 840 5.67 -4.74 21.60
N LEU A 841 6.65 -5.57 21.98
CA LEU A 841 6.78 -6.95 21.50
C LEU A 841 5.76 -7.91 22.11
N GLY A 842 5.13 -7.53 23.18
CA GLY A 842 4.11 -8.37 23.77
C GLY A 842 4.64 -9.61 24.50
N SER A 843 5.92 -9.68 24.85
CA SER A 843 6.57 -10.86 25.40
C SER A 843 6.65 -10.83 26.94
N LEU A 844 6.31 -11.97 27.59
CA LEU A 844 6.41 -12.18 29.04
C LEU A 844 7.78 -12.74 29.47
N ALA A 845 8.76 -12.88 28.55
CA ALA A 845 10.03 -13.57 28.82
C ALA A 845 10.87 -12.96 29.98
N SER A 846 10.46 -11.81 30.51
CA SER A 846 11.24 -11.05 31.51
C SER A 846 10.45 -10.66 32.76
N GLU A 847 9.30 -11.27 33.07
CA GLU A 847 8.44 -10.83 34.19
C GLU A 847 9.21 -10.70 35.52
N ARG A 848 10.06 -11.67 35.86
CA ARG A 848 10.91 -11.61 37.07
C ARG A 848 11.87 -10.41 37.04
N LYS A 849 12.43 -10.07 35.86
CA LYS A 849 13.34 -8.94 35.69
C LYS A 849 12.57 -7.61 35.74
N LEU A 850 11.38 -7.56 35.14
CA LEU A 850 10.51 -6.37 35.22
C LEU A 850 10.10 -6.08 36.65
N LEU A 851 9.72 -7.10 37.45
CA LEU A 851 9.42 -6.96 38.88
C LEU A 851 10.60 -6.41 39.67
N GLN A 852 11.83 -6.94 39.43
CA GLN A 852 13.03 -6.45 40.06
C GLN A 852 13.30 -4.97 39.76
N ILE A 853 13.12 -4.53 38.49
CA ILE A 853 13.31 -3.14 38.06
C ILE A 853 12.24 -2.24 38.67
N ALA A 854 10.98 -2.65 38.65
CA ALA A 854 9.86 -1.87 39.23
C ALA A 854 10.11 -1.54 40.70
N HIS A 855 10.76 -2.43 41.46
CA HIS A 855 11.02 -2.22 42.88
C HIS A 855 12.37 -1.51 43.17
N ASN A 856 13.43 -1.78 42.40
CA ASN A 856 14.79 -1.47 42.79
C ASN A 856 15.54 -0.51 41.84
N ASP A 857 14.99 -0.12 40.71
CA ASP A 857 15.71 0.79 39.79
C ASP A 857 15.88 2.16 40.45
N PRO A 858 17.08 2.76 40.36
CA PRO A 858 17.33 4.07 40.95
C PRO A 858 16.48 5.20 40.30
N ASP A 859 16.14 5.05 39.00
CA ASP A 859 15.38 6.06 38.28
C ASP A 859 13.86 5.85 38.44
N PRO A 860 13.08 6.88 38.89
CA PRO A 860 11.66 6.76 39.11
C PRO A 860 10.86 6.55 37.80
N GLY A 861 11.33 7.11 36.67
CA GLY A 861 10.68 6.92 35.36
C GLY A 861 10.82 5.48 34.86
N VAL A 862 11.99 4.88 35.11
CA VAL A 862 12.23 3.48 34.78
C VAL A 862 11.36 2.54 35.63
N ARG A 863 11.23 2.83 36.96
CA ARG A 863 10.30 2.05 37.82
C ARG A 863 8.86 2.12 37.33
N ALA A 864 8.36 3.32 37.04
CA ALA A 864 7.00 3.51 36.55
C ALA A 864 6.76 2.80 35.19
N ALA A 865 7.73 2.84 34.28
CA ALA A 865 7.63 2.14 33.01
C ALA A 865 7.64 0.60 33.18
N ALA A 866 8.40 0.07 34.14
CA ALA A 866 8.41 -1.34 34.47
C ALA A 866 7.08 -1.81 35.09
N GLU A 867 6.49 -1.01 35.98
CA GLU A 867 5.13 -1.26 36.51
C GLU A 867 4.08 -1.28 35.41
N GLN A 868 4.13 -0.33 34.47
CA GLN A 868 3.24 -0.31 33.31
C GLN A 868 3.45 -1.50 32.37
N ALA A 869 4.67 -1.99 32.24
CA ALA A 869 4.96 -3.18 31.43
C ALA A 869 4.43 -4.49 32.08
N LEU A 870 4.23 -4.49 33.38
CA LEU A 870 3.66 -5.61 34.17
C LEU A 870 2.13 -5.59 34.23
N GLN A 871 1.50 -4.44 34.00
CA GLN A 871 0.02 -4.24 34.04
C GLN A 871 -0.62 -4.62 32.70
N ARG A 872 -0.44 -5.84 32.24
CA ARG A 872 -1.08 -6.36 31.01
C ARG A 872 -2.42 -7.01 31.31
#